data_5f76f2300da5cfac4ecad0c6164feaf1
#
_entry.id   5f76f2300da5cfac4ecad0c6164feaf1
#
_cell.length_a   1.000
_cell.length_b   1.000
_cell.length_c   1.000
_cell.angle_alpha   90.00
_cell.angle_beta   90.00
_cell.angle_gamma   90.00
#
_symmetry.space_group_name_H-M   'P 1'
#
loop_
_entity.id
_entity.type
_entity.pdbx_description
1 polymer ?
#
loop_
_entity_poly.entity_id
_entity_poly.type
_entity_poly.pdbx_seq_one_letter_code
_entity_poly.pdbx_strand_id
1 'polypeptide(L)'
;MIGGFDPARPSPARARVLTEWAIVGLFTSFLTVWLAFGDGLQRPNGTVYDGLMRLRGGEPSERITVVAIDNRSLEAIGRWPWPRHVHAEMIDRLAAADALAIGYDVLFSEPTDEDAQLAAAIKRAGMVYLPMAVDPLGEDGAPWRLIEPMPDLAEAAAGLGHVNLTADEDGVVRRLPYAVQTGDAVWPHLAVRLFTASGGPPPDAAPTPMRGAAARGEPPLLAWRGPPGRFRTVSAIDLLRGEALADALKDRLVVVGMTADGQGDRYAGPTSLSGALFPGVEIQAVLLDSLLSDSALRPMTRAAVAGLSLLAVWTLLAGFFVLRPGATLALGLGLIAATFAVSVAAFAANVWVTPLPAVVGLALAYPLWSWRRLAAASAYMQTEIDAFIGSGGTLDVRAGGDVVARQVETLRAALERLRDLGRFISDALRSLPDATVIVDDRGEVLMANAGATDLFATGPLVGQHFGTLLEALSLSGRDGAPDDEIVTVRGAILKIDSAPLVDAVGRPAARIIRLADLTAFRTAQRQREEALQLLSHDLRAPQSAILTLLNGPHDRSDPAFERRIADSARLTLTLAESYVQLARAESLPLDAELLDLAALMIDAADLLWPQASDRAVRVVTRLPKEALCLGERTLLTRVFINLIDNAIKFAPRESIVSCTIEQRQGVWRCTVADQGAGPSEEMRPFLFQPFRRERENPSGAGLGLAYVATVAQRYGGKTIYEAGPEGSVFGVELPAA
;
A
#
# COMPACT_ATOMS: atom_id res chain seq x y z
N MET A 1 -23.00 -9.88 -29.23
CA MET A 1 -22.91 -8.43 -29.47
C MET A 1 -21.65 -7.93 -28.80
N ILE A 2 -20.63 -7.65 -29.59
CA ILE A 2 -19.31 -7.19 -29.16
C ILE A 2 -19.48 -5.70 -28.87
N GLY A 3 -19.44 -5.30 -27.60
CA GLY A 3 -19.45 -3.90 -27.20
C GLY A 3 -18.18 -3.22 -27.68
N GLY A 4 -18.31 -2.29 -28.63
CA GLY A 4 -17.23 -1.52 -29.20
C GLY A 4 -16.46 -0.75 -28.12
N PHE A 5 -15.17 -0.93 -28.10
CA PHE A 5 -14.22 -0.15 -27.32
C PHE A 5 -14.19 1.25 -27.95
N ASP A 6 -14.87 2.22 -27.33
CA ASP A 6 -14.79 3.64 -27.70
C ASP A 6 -13.52 4.25 -27.05
N PRO A 7 -12.46 4.54 -27.84
CA PRO A 7 -11.20 5.06 -27.32
C PRO A 7 -11.28 6.50 -26.81
N ALA A 8 -12.43 7.18 -26.95
CA ALA A 8 -12.61 8.60 -26.61
C ALA A 8 -13.13 8.85 -25.19
N ARG A 9 -13.55 7.84 -24.43
CA ARG A 9 -13.97 8.04 -23.03
C ARG A 9 -12.81 7.77 -22.08
N PRO A 10 -12.32 8.79 -21.35
CA PRO A 10 -11.31 8.56 -20.33
C PRO A 10 -11.86 7.56 -19.30
N SER A 11 -11.01 6.62 -18.88
CA SER A 11 -11.39 5.69 -17.81
C SER A 11 -11.89 6.50 -16.60
N PRO A 12 -12.89 6.02 -15.84
CA PRO A 12 -13.47 6.78 -14.71
C PRO A 12 -12.41 7.24 -13.70
N ALA A 13 -11.30 6.52 -13.57
CA ALA A 13 -10.15 6.93 -12.76
C ALA A 13 -9.42 8.16 -13.31
N ARG A 14 -9.21 8.23 -14.64
CA ARG A 14 -8.56 9.40 -15.27
C ARG A 14 -9.44 10.64 -15.19
N ALA A 15 -10.75 10.50 -15.41
CA ALA A 15 -11.70 11.61 -15.28
C ALA A 15 -11.67 12.20 -13.87
N ARG A 16 -11.62 11.37 -12.85
CA ARG A 16 -11.56 11.80 -11.44
C ARG A 16 -10.27 12.56 -11.13
N VAL A 17 -9.11 12.07 -11.56
CA VAL A 17 -7.82 12.75 -11.36
C VAL A 17 -7.81 14.13 -12.04
N LEU A 18 -8.36 14.26 -13.25
CA LEU A 18 -8.47 15.55 -13.95
C LEU A 18 -9.41 16.52 -13.22
N THR A 19 -10.52 16.02 -12.68
CA THR A 19 -11.45 16.86 -11.90
C THR A 19 -10.78 17.38 -10.62
N GLU A 20 -10.09 16.53 -9.88
CA GLU A 20 -9.36 16.91 -8.67
C GLU A 20 -8.26 17.94 -8.97
N TRP A 21 -7.52 17.74 -10.07
CA TRP A 21 -6.51 18.69 -10.53
C TRP A 21 -7.12 20.05 -10.89
N ALA A 22 -8.25 20.05 -11.61
CA ALA A 22 -8.95 21.26 -11.98
C ALA A 22 -9.46 22.03 -10.75
N ILE A 23 -9.97 21.34 -9.74
CA ILE A 23 -10.42 21.97 -8.48
C ILE A 23 -9.25 22.65 -7.78
N VAL A 24 -8.13 21.96 -7.62
CA VAL A 24 -6.92 22.54 -6.99
C VAL A 24 -6.39 23.69 -7.82
N GLY A 25 -6.34 23.55 -9.15
CA GLY A 25 -5.88 24.58 -10.06
C GLY A 25 -6.76 25.83 -10.03
N LEU A 26 -8.07 25.69 -10.05
CA LEU A 26 -9.01 26.80 -9.96
C LEU A 26 -8.92 27.51 -8.60
N PHE A 27 -8.87 26.74 -7.50
CA PHE A 27 -8.78 27.31 -6.16
C PHE A 27 -7.47 28.10 -5.98
N THR A 28 -6.32 27.48 -6.32
CA THR A 28 -5.03 28.16 -6.18
C THR A 28 -4.88 29.35 -7.11
N SER A 29 -5.43 29.29 -8.33
CA SER A 29 -5.47 30.42 -9.26
C SER A 29 -6.32 31.56 -8.73
N PHE A 30 -7.54 31.26 -8.26
CA PHE A 30 -8.41 32.25 -7.66
C PHE A 30 -7.74 32.94 -6.47
N LEU A 31 -7.19 32.16 -5.54
CA LEU A 31 -6.49 32.68 -4.37
C LEU A 31 -5.31 33.56 -4.76
N THR A 32 -4.48 33.12 -5.73
CA THR A 32 -3.31 33.88 -6.19
C THR A 32 -3.74 35.22 -6.79
N VAL A 33 -4.78 35.22 -7.63
CA VAL A 33 -5.32 36.47 -8.21
C VAL A 33 -5.92 37.35 -7.11
N TRP A 34 -6.70 36.78 -6.22
CA TRP A 34 -7.27 37.54 -5.11
C TRP A 34 -6.22 38.19 -4.22
N LEU A 35 -5.11 37.50 -3.93
CA LEU A 35 -3.99 38.02 -3.17
C LEU A 35 -3.17 39.07 -3.95
N ALA A 36 -3.11 38.96 -5.28
CA ALA A 36 -2.41 39.95 -6.12
C ALA A 36 -3.20 41.28 -6.25
N PHE A 37 -4.52 41.22 -6.26
CA PHE A 37 -5.36 42.41 -6.32
C PHE A 37 -5.77 42.96 -4.96
N GLY A 38 -5.77 42.12 -3.92
CA GLY A 38 -6.13 42.51 -2.58
C GLY A 38 -4.95 43.10 -1.79
N ASP A 39 -5.30 43.78 -0.70
CA ASP A 39 -4.30 44.45 0.15
C ASP A 39 -3.77 43.56 1.28
N GLY A 40 -4.28 42.32 1.41
CA GLY A 40 -3.92 41.38 2.48
C GLY A 40 -2.46 40.98 2.61
N LEU A 41 -1.67 41.18 1.54
CA LEU A 41 -0.22 40.90 1.54
C LEU A 41 0.64 42.17 1.54
N GLN A 42 0.06 43.38 1.74
CA GLN A 42 0.84 44.62 1.71
C GLN A 42 1.93 44.65 2.79
N ARG A 43 1.61 44.35 4.04
CA ARG A 43 2.58 44.30 5.16
C ARG A 43 3.70 43.31 4.94
N PRO A 44 3.45 42.02 4.64
CA PRO A 44 4.53 41.07 4.40
C PRO A 44 5.34 41.37 3.12
N ASN A 45 4.72 41.90 2.04
CA ASN A 45 5.47 42.39 0.87
C ASN A 45 6.32 43.62 1.21
N GLY A 46 5.80 44.51 2.08
CA GLY A 46 6.55 45.63 2.64
C GLY A 46 7.79 45.18 3.38
N THR A 47 7.72 44.16 4.19
CA THR A 47 8.87 43.57 4.90
C THR A 47 9.93 43.05 3.93
N VAL A 48 9.52 42.38 2.81
CA VAL A 48 10.46 41.96 1.75
C VAL A 48 11.11 43.15 1.10
N TYR A 49 10.32 44.18 0.74
CA TYR A 49 10.82 45.43 0.16
C TYR A 49 11.86 46.11 1.08
N ASP A 50 11.53 46.24 2.37
CA ASP A 50 12.43 46.87 3.35
C ASP A 50 13.75 46.10 3.49
N GLY A 51 13.68 44.76 3.46
CA GLY A 51 14.88 43.90 3.44
C GLY A 51 15.76 44.16 2.23
N LEU A 52 15.16 44.21 1.03
CA LEU A 52 15.91 44.51 -0.22
C LEU A 52 16.44 45.91 -0.24
N MET A 53 15.68 46.91 0.27
CA MET A 53 16.11 48.31 0.33
C MET A 53 17.32 48.48 1.26
N ARG A 54 17.37 47.82 2.39
CA ARG A 54 18.54 47.79 3.29
C ARG A 54 19.76 47.19 2.64
N LEU A 55 19.59 46.15 1.84
CA LEU A 55 20.70 45.54 1.10
C LEU A 55 21.20 46.39 -0.07
N ARG A 56 20.31 47.16 -0.69
CA ARG A 56 20.65 48.02 -1.82
C ARG A 56 21.63 49.11 -1.42
N GLY A 57 21.40 49.75 -0.25
CA GLY A 57 22.25 50.81 0.25
C GLY A 57 22.48 51.98 -0.73
N GLY A 58 23.57 52.65 -0.58
CA GLY A 58 24.02 53.73 -1.46
C GLY A 58 24.29 55.01 -0.72
N GLU A 59 24.94 55.93 -1.40
CA GLU A 59 25.17 57.28 -0.87
C GLU A 59 24.18 58.26 -1.49
N PRO A 60 23.58 59.16 -0.68
CA PRO A 60 22.69 60.18 -1.20
C PRO A 60 23.45 61.17 -2.08
N SER A 61 22.71 61.84 -2.96
CA SER A 61 23.27 62.83 -3.86
C SER A 61 23.96 63.98 -3.10
N GLU A 62 25.18 64.27 -3.48
CA GLU A 62 25.90 65.44 -2.92
C GLU A 62 25.27 66.77 -3.26
N ARG A 63 24.34 66.84 -4.23
CA ARG A 63 23.64 68.05 -4.62
C ARG A 63 22.58 68.49 -3.59
N ILE A 64 22.28 67.69 -2.59
CA ILE A 64 21.28 67.97 -1.59
C ILE A 64 21.96 68.31 -0.27
N THR A 65 21.53 69.42 0.36
CA THR A 65 21.92 69.76 1.72
C THR A 65 20.67 69.99 2.58
N VAL A 66 20.63 69.37 3.74
CA VAL A 66 19.57 69.61 4.75
C VAL A 66 20.06 70.69 5.73
N VAL A 67 19.33 71.77 5.86
CA VAL A 67 19.58 72.77 6.93
C VAL A 67 18.64 72.40 8.09
N ALA A 68 19.26 71.89 9.11
CA ALA A 68 18.57 71.31 10.27
C ALA A 68 18.26 72.36 11.31
N ILE A 69 16.96 72.50 11.62
CA ILE A 69 16.51 73.16 12.83
C ILE A 69 16.63 72.11 13.94
N ASP A 70 17.82 71.96 14.47
CA ASP A 70 18.22 70.93 15.41
C ASP A 70 18.17 71.37 16.90
N ASN A 71 18.47 70.50 17.84
CA ASN A 71 18.51 70.83 19.28
C ASN A 71 19.52 71.93 19.60
N ARG A 72 20.67 71.97 18.94
CA ARG A 72 21.69 73.00 19.09
C ARG A 72 21.17 74.40 18.70
N SER A 73 20.41 74.44 17.63
CA SER A 73 19.79 75.65 17.13
C SER A 73 18.70 76.13 18.09
N LEU A 74 17.89 75.21 18.65
CA LEU A 74 16.88 75.54 19.65
C LEU A 74 17.48 76.05 20.98
N GLU A 75 18.59 75.47 21.41
CA GLU A 75 19.31 75.89 22.59
C GLU A 75 19.93 77.30 22.42
N ALA A 76 20.45 77.59 21.22
CA ALA A 76 21.17 78.84 20.93
C ALA A 76 20.24 80.02 20.60
N ILE A 77 19.16 79.79 19.88
CA ILE A 77 18.24 80.85 19.40
C ILE A 77 17.05 81.01 20.33
N GLY A 78 16.59 79.92 20.95
CA GLY A 78 15.44 79.93 21.82
C GLY A 78 14.33 78.99 21.33
N ARG A 79 13.22 79.07 22.12
CA ARG A 79 12.08 78.14 21.92
C ARG A 79 11.37 78.33 20.57
N TRP A 80 11.06 77.25 19.91
CA TRP A 80 10.22 77.24 18.74
C TRP A 80 8.76 77.60 19.02
N PRO A 81 8.02 78.25 18.12
CA PRO A 81 8.44 78.80 16.82
C PRO A 81 9.28 80.09 16.97
N TRP A 82 10.24 80.20 16.02
CA TRP A 82 11.11 81.40 15.97
C TRP A 82 10.40 82.59 15.33
N PRO A 83 10.79 83.85 15.71
CA PRO A 83 10.34 85.05 15.04
C PRO A 83 10.70 85.06 13.55
N ARG A 84 9.90 85.75 12.70
CA ARG A 84 10.08 85.79 11.24
C ARG A 84 11.44 86.35 10.79
N HIS A 85 11.98 87.29 11.56
CA HIS A 85 13.31 87.86 11.25
C HIS A 85 14.42 86.84 11.31
N VAL A 86 14.39 85.82 12.13
CA VAL A 86 15.33 84.69 12.15
C VAL A 86 15.27 83.91 10.85
N HIS A 87 14.09 83.62 10.38
CA HIS A 87 13.86 82.93 9.12
C HIS A 87 14.30 83.75 7.93
N ALA A 88 14.02 85.09 7.98
CA ALA A 88 14.50 86.03 6.96
C ALA A 88 16.04 86.08 6.84
N GLU A 89 16.71 86.08 8.01
CA GLU A 89 18.18 86.00 8.05
C GLU A 89 18.74 84.73 7.51
N MET A 90 18.10 83.58 7.86
CA MET A 90 18.51 82.26 7.26
C MET A 90 18.40 82.27 5.73
N ILE A 91 17.29 82.80 5.19
CA ILE A 91 17.07 82.87 3.74
C ILE A 91 18.09 83.79 3.09
N ASP A 92 18.35 84.97 3.66
CA ASP A 92 19.34 85.88 3.13
C ASP A 92 20.76 85.26 3.12
N ARG A 93 21.13 84.50 4.17
CA ARG A 93 22.42 83.76 4.20
C ARG A 93 22.49 82.62 3.23
N LEU A 94 21.41 81.87 3.03
CA LEU A 94 21.36 80.84 2.00
C LEU A 94 21.48 81.41 0.58
N ALA A 95 20.82 82.53 0.34
CA ALA A 95 20.93 83.19 -0.93
C ALA A 95 22.37 83.77 -1.15
N ALA A 96 22.99 84.33 -0.10
CA ALA A 96 24.40 84.82 -0.16
C ALA A 96 25.39 83.66 -0.31
N ALA A 97 25.07 82.44 0.03
CA ALA A 97 25.88 81.25 -0.20
C ALA A 97 25.66 80.60 -1.58
N ASP A 98 24.98 81.28 -2.50
CA ASP A 98 24.64 80.78 -3.83
C ASP A 98 23.93 79.45 -3.86
N ALA A 99 22.98 79.20 -2.97
CA ALA A 99 22.11 78.01 -3.05
C ALA A 99 21.32 77.97 -4.36
N LEU A 100 21.18 76.81 -5.01
CA LEU A 100 20.50 76.69 -6.31
C LEU A 100 18.98 76.90 -6.17
N ALA A 101 18.37 76.25 -5.18
CA ALA A 101 16.99 76.43 -4.81
C ALA A 101 16.81 76.02 -3.34
N ILE A 102 15.85 76.63 -2.66
CA ILE A 102 15.60 76.48 -1.24
C ILE A 102 14.15 75.99 -1.03
N GLY A 103 13.98 74.75 -0.53
CA GLY A 103 12.72 74.25 0.00
C GLY A 103 12.66 74.53 1.48
N TYR A 104 11.80 75.40 1.90
CA TYR A 104 11.73 75.87 3.29
C TYR A 104 10.54 75.19 3.97
N ASP A 105 10.77 74.06 4.60
CA ASP A 105 9.73 73.24 5.21
C ASP A 105 9.31 73.75 6.60
N VAL A 106 8.78 74.94 6.60
CA VAL A 106 8.15 75.61 7.74
C VAL A 106 6.86 76.27 7.28
N LEU A 107 5.76 75.86 7.88
CA LEU A 107 4.44 76.35 7.49
C LEU A 107 4.12 77.67 8.20
N PHE A 108 4.03 78.76 7.48
CA PHE A 108 3.74 80.10 7.98
C PHE A 108 2.26 80.46 7.76
N SER A 109 1.37 79.80 8.46
CA SER A 109 -0.11 79.93 8.30
C SER A 109 -0.78 80.95 9.21
N GLU A 110 -0.02 81.45 10.22
CA GLU A 110 -0.54 82.43 11.17
C GLU A 110 0.10 83.82 10.93
N PRO A 111 -0.69 84.90 10.91
CA PRO A 111 -0.20 86.24 10.66
C PRO A 111 0.66 86.74 11.80
N THR A 112 1.76 87.47 11.45
CA THR A 112 2.62 88.16 12.40
C THR A 112 3.03 89.51 11.86
N ASP A 113 3.42 90.47 12.73
CA ASP A 113 3.87 91.79 12.35
C ASP A 113 5.19 91.78 11.50
N GLU A 114 5.91 90.68 11.54
CA GLU A 114 7.20 90.50 10.81
C GLU A 114 7.03 89.81 9.44
N ASP A 115 5.82 89.46 9.01
CA ASP A 115 5.59 88.73 7.73
C ASP A 115 6.09 89.54 6.54
N ALA A 116 5.99 90.89 6.55
CA ALA A 116 6.49 91.72 5.52
C ALA A 116 8.05 91.64 5.37
N GLN A 117 8.81 91.54 6.50
CA GLN A 117 10.25 91.36 6.48
C GLN A 117 10.61 89.99 5.86
N LEU A 118 9.92 88.89 6.23
CA LEU A 118 10.17 87.58 5.69
C LEU A 118 9.77 87.53 4.20
N ALA A 119 8.66 88.10 3.78
CA ALA A 119 8.26 88.20 2.38
C ALA A 119 9.35 88.97 1.54
N ALA A 120 9.88 90.06 2.08
CA ALA A 120 10.98 90.78 1.39
C ALA A 120 12.25 89.98 1.22
N ALA A 121 12.64 89.17 2.23
CA ALA A 121 13.78 88.25 2.15
C ALA A 121 13.54 87.12 1.11
N ILE A 122 12.35 86.49 1.14
CA ILE A 122 11.94 85.44 0.13
C ILE A 122 12.01 86.00 -1.26
N LYS A 123 11.47 87.20 -1.49
CA LYS A 123 11.46 87.87 -2.78
C LYS A 123 12.88 88.25 -3.29
N ARG A 124 13.70 88.73 -2.39
CA ARG A 124 15.13 89.00 -2.72
C ARG A 124 15.89 87.76 -3.14
N ALA A 125 15.69 86.69 -2.41
CA ALA A 125 16.30 85.37 -2.74
C ALA A 125 15.82 84.83 -4.08
N GLY A 126 14.55 84.95 -4.41
CA GLY A 126 13.93 84.57 -5.68
C GLY A 126 13.91 83.07 -6.00
N MET A 127 14.44 82.25 -5.10
CA MET A 127 14.61 80.78 -5.29
C MET A 127 14.00 79.95 -4.12
N VAL A 128 13.17 80.59 -3.30
CA VAL A 128 12.56 79.95 -2.11
C VAL A 128 11.19 79.38 -2.47
N TYR A 129 11.01 78.10 -2.19
CA TYR A 129 9.75 77.36 -2.34
C TYR A 129 9.18 77.10 -0.94
N LEU A 130 7.89 77.45 -0.71
CA LEU A 130 7.25 77.28 0.55
C LEU A 130 6.30 76.06 0.56
N PRO A 131 6.10 75.47 1.73
CA PRO A 131 5.23 74.33 1.91
C PRO A 131 3.75 74.74 1.97
N MET A 132 2.91 73.85 1.56
CA MET A 132 1.48 73.82 1.82
C MET A 132 1.06 72.44 2.26
N ALA A 133 0.04 72.33 3.06
CA ALA A 133 -0.49 71.05 3.47
C ALA A 133 -1.95 70.92 3.07
N VAL A 134 -2.33 69.70 2.69
CA VAL A 134 -3.70 69.35 2.40
C VAL A 134 -4.19 68.47 3.54
N ASP A 135 -5.12 68.96 4.35
CA ASP A 135 -5.67 68.23 5.46
C ASP A 135 -6.99 67.53 5.02
N PRO A 136 -7.03 66.21 5.02
CA PRO A 136 -8.26 65.50 4.78
C PRO A 136 -9.18 65.61 6.01
N LEU A 137 -10.06 66.60 6.00
CA LEU A 137 -11.06 66.77 7.05
C LEU A 137 -12.07 65.61 7.06
N GLY A 138 -12.03 64.85 8.21
CA GLY A 138 -13.11 63.96 8.68
C GLY A 138 -13.60 62.86 7.76
N GLU A 139 -14.08 61.79 8.36
CA GLU A 139 -14.66 60.59 7.70
C GLU A 139 -16.04 60.92 7.04
N ASP A 140 -16.68 62.06 7.37
CA ASP A 140 -18.05 62.37 7.02
C ASP A 140 -18.27 63.22 5.71
N GLY A 141 -17.35 63.13 4.74
CA GLY A 141 -17.58 63.75 3.44
C GLY A 141 -17.33 65.26 3.38
N ALA A 142 -16.79 65.90 4.43
CA ALA A 142 -16.35 67.30 4.39
C ALA A 142 -15.22 67.53 3.36
N PRO A 143 -15.20 68.67 2.70
CA PRO A 143 -14.13 68.99 1.75
C PRO A 143 -12.78 69.04 2.46
N TRP A 144 -11.71 68.60 1.73
CA TRP A 144 -10.34 68.80 2.18
C TRP A 144 -10.09 70.27 2.52
N ARG A 145 -9.20 70.52 3.50
CA ARG A 145 -8.74 71.86 3.89
C ARG A 145 -7.35 72.07 3.34
N LEU A 146 -7.17 73.17 2.62
CA LEU A 146 -5.88 73.62 2.20
C LEU A 146 -5.28 74.54 3.28
N ILE A 147 -4.06 74.24 3.73
CA ILE A 147 -3.32 75.05 4.67
C ILE A 147 -2.16 75.67 3.89
N GLU A 148 -2.32 76.94 3.54
CA GLU A 148 -1.34 77.72 2.78
C GLU A 148 -0.57 78.66 3.67
N PRO A 149 0.63 79.07 3.24
CA PRO A 149 1.33 80.21 3.87
C PRO A 149 0.50 81.48 3.77
N MET A 150 0.82 82.50 4.61
CA MET A 150 0.20 83.78 4.50
C MET A 150 0.30 84.33 3.08
N PRO A 151 -0.72 85.06 2.57
CA PRO A 151 -0.78 85.45 1.18
C PRO A 151 0.46 86.21 0.69
N ASP A 152 0.98 87.15 1.49
CA ASP A 152 2.18 87.94 1.18
C ASP A 152 3.43 87.05 1.03
N LEU A 153 3.54 85.99 1.85
CA LEU A 153 4.64 85.01 1.76
C LEU A 153 4.48 84.11 0.55
N ALA A 154 3.26 83.71 0.28
CA ALA A 154 2.93 82.86 -0.85
C ALA A 154 3.22 83.57 -2.21
N GLU A 155 2.90 84.88 -2.32
CA GLU A 155 3.17 85.69 -3.47
C GLU A 155 4.66 86.00 -3.64
N ALA A 156 5.42 86.11 -2.56
CA ALA A 156 6.85 86.33 -2.56
C ALA A 156 7.65 85.07 -2.95
N ALA A 157 7.13 83.87 -2.73
CA ALA A 157 7.77 82.60 -3.00
C ALA A 157 7.89 82.30 -4.49
N ALA A 158 8.96 81.62 -4.87
CA ALA A 158 9.13 81.09 -6.23
C ALA A 158 8.06 80.06 -6.63
N GLY A 159 7.37 79.45 -5.64
CA GLY A 159 6.24 78.59 -5.78
C GLY A 159 5.90 77.86 -4.50
N LEU A 160 4.69 77.27 -4.50
CA LEU A 160 4.23 76.44 -3.41
C LEU A 160 4.28 74.93 -3.77
N GLY A 161 4.59 74.10 -2.78
CA GLY A 161 4.54 72.64 -2.92
C GLY A 161 3.98 71.95 -1.73
N HIS A 162 3.21 70.89 -1.94
CA HIS A 162 2.66 70.16 -0.79
C HIS A 162 3.76 69.35 -0.07
N VAL A 163 3.55 69.13 1.23
CA VAL A 163 4.44 68.34 2.11
C VAL A 163 3.72 67.13 2.72
N ASN A 164 2.59 66.73 2.15
CA ASN A 164 1.83 65.62 2.67
C ASN A 164 2.61 64.32 2.56
N LEU A 165 2.72 63.61 3.67
CA LEU A 165 3.30 62.29 3.80
C LEU A 165 2.19 61.24 3.94
N THR A 166 2.37 60.09 3.33
CA THR A 166 1.46 58.99 3.47
C THR A 166 2.26 57.77 3.92
N ALA A 167 1.93 57.25 5.07
CA ALA A 167 2.46 55.97 5.55
C ALA A 167 1.61 54.81 5.06
N ASP A 168 2.25 53.68 4.80
CA ASP A 168 1.57 52.39 4.53
C ASP A 168 0.82 51.94 5.83
N GLU A 169 -0.01 50.88 5.74
CA GLU A 169 -0.76 50.38 6.90
C GLU A 169 0.07 49.95 8.13
N ASP A 170 1.35 49.73 7.94
CA ASP A 170 2.30 49.36 9.00
C ASP A 170 3.05 50.58 9.59
N GLY A 171 2.65 51.79 9.20
CA GLY A 171 3.25 53.05 9.66
C GLY A 171 4.57 53.42 9.00
N VAL A 172 5.02 52.67 7.98
CA VAL A 172 6.28 52.94 7.26
C VAL A 172 6.00 53.76 6.00
N VAL A 173 6.75 54.83 5.83
CA VAL A 173 6.70 55.67 4.58
C VAL A 173 7.57 55.03 3.53
N ARG A 174 6.99 54.43 2.48
CA ARG A 174 7.73 53.84 1.37
C ARG A 174 7.54 54.62 0.07
N ARG A 175 6.44 55.36 -0.03
CA ARG A 175 6.01 56.08 -1.23
C ARG A 175 5.55 57.49 -0.89
N LEU A 176 5.75 58.43 -1.80
CA LEU A 176 5.19 59.75 -1.70
C LEU A 176 4.53 60.14 -3.01
N PRO A 177 3.39 60.86 -2.94
CA PRO A 177 2.78 61.40 -4.15
C PRO A 177 3.62 62.54 -4.70
N TYR A 178 3.95 62.49 -5.99
CA TYR A 178 4.65 63.58 -6.66
C TYR A 178 3.77 64.83 -6.80
N ALA A 179 2.49 64.65 -6.82
CA ALA A 179 1.49 65.73 -6.81
C ALA A 179 0.21 65.24 -6.18
N VAL A 180 -0.53 66.11 -5.50
CA VAL A 180 -1.88 65.84 -4.99
C VAL A 180 -2.86 66.68 -5.77
N GLN A 181 -4.06 66.10 -5.99
CA GLN A 181 -5.16 66.79 -6.65
C GLN A 181 -6.27 67.14 -5.67
N THR A 182 -6.68 68.43 -5.67
CA THR A 182 -7.76 68.99 -4.88
C THR A 182 -8.75 69.68 -5.83
N GLY A 183 -9.86 69.03 -6.12
CA GLY A 183 -10.75 69.49 -7.17
C GLY A 183 -10.07 69.55 -8.53
N ASP A 184 -10.03 70.68 -9.20
CA ASP A 184 -9.36 70.89 -10.48
C ASP A 184 -7.88 71.30 -10.33
N ALA A 185 -7.42 71.69 -9.12
CA ALA A 185 -6.04 72.11 -8.85
C ALA A 185 -5.10 70.94 -8.59
N VAL A 186 -3.93 70.99 -9.17
CA VAL A 186 -2.85 70.01 -8.98
C VAL A 186 -1.65 70.71 -8.29
N TRP A 187 -1.31 70.16 -7.13
CA TRP A 187 -0.22 70.71 -6.31
C TRP A 187 1.00 69.74 -6.33
N PRO A 188 2.10 70.10 -6.97
CA PRO A 188 3.32 69.30 -6.91
C PRO A 188 3.89 69.24 -5.47
N HIS A 189 4.60 68.15 -5.16
CA HIS A 189 5.31 68.05 -3.89
C HIS A 189 6.49 69.06 -3.83
N LEU A 190 6.82 69.57 -2.62
CA LEU A 190 7.90 70.54 -2.43
C LEU A 190 9.23 70.04 -3.06
N ALA A 191 9.61 68.81 -2.88
CA ALA A 191 10.78 68.18 -3.50
C ALA A 191 10.70 68.16 -5.03
N VAL A 192 9.47 68.00 -5.62
CA VAL A 192 9.30 68.07 -7.09
C VAL A 192 9.52 69.50 -7.59
N ARG A 193 9.10 70.53 -6.81
CA ARG A 193 9.42 71.92 -7.16
C ARG A 193 10.92 72.19 -7.18
N LEU A 194 11.65 71.68 -6.21
CA LEU A 194 13.13 71.82 -6.17
C LEU A 194 13.79 71.07 -7.33
N PHE A 195 13.30 69.89 -7.66
CA PHE A 195 13.81 69.13 -8.77
C PHE A 195 13.61 69.85 -10.10
N THR A 196 12.42 70.39 -10.34
CA THR A 196 12.16 71.17 -11.55
C THR A 196 12.96 72.49 -11.60
N ALA A 197 13.17 73.13 -10.46
CA ALA A 197 14.05 74.32 -10.34
C ALA A 197 15.52 74.02 -10.71
N SER A 198 15.95 72.78 -10.49
CA SER A 198 17.29 72.32 -10.89
C SER A 198 17.41 71.94 -12.38
N GLY A 199 16.36 72.19 -13.19
CA GLY A 199 16.30 71.83 -14.60
C GLY A 199 15.82 70.44 -14.90
N GLY A 200 15.37 69.70 -13.89
CA GLY A 200 14.74 68.39 -14.07
C GLY A 200 13.38 68.51 -14.78
N PRO A 201 13.02 67.57 -15.64
CA PRO A 201 11.68 67.56 -16.23
C PRO A 201 10.61 67.24 -15.18
N PRO A 202 9.41 67.79 -15.27
CA PRO A 202 8.31 67.42 -14.35
C PRO A 202 8.08 65.91 -14.43
N PRO A 203 7.99 65.19 -13.26
CA PRO A 203 7.80 63.76 -13.26
C PRO A 203 6.48 63.36 -13.96
N ASP A 204 6.59 62.33 -14.82
CA ASP A 204 5.41 61.76 -15.50
C ASP A 204 4.67 60.80 -14.56
N ALA A 205 3.97 61.34 -13.55
CA ALA A 205 3.19 60.59 -12.61
C ALA A 205 1.80 61.27 -12.46
N ALA A 206 0.76 60.48 -12.55
CA ALA A 206 -0.59 60.97 -12.31
C ALA A 206 -0.72 61.54 -10.88
N PRO A 207 -1.34 62.71 -10.69
CA PRO A 207 -1.58 63.29 -9.39
C PRO A 207 -2.47 62.36 -8.56
N THR A 208 -2.16 62.22 -7.27
CA THR A 208 -2.95 61.41 -6.33
C THR A 208 -4.16 62.20 -5.86
N PRO A 209 -5.40 61.74 -6.17
CA PRO A 209 -6.60 62.43 -5.68
C PRO A 209 -6.70 62.29 -4.18
N MET A 210 -6.99 63.40 -3.46
CA MET A 210 -7.16 63.36 -2.01
C MET A 210 -8.45 62.73 -1.52
N ARG A 211 -9.49 62.56 -2.36
CA ARG A 211 -10.70 61.75 -2.11
C ARG A 211 -11.43 61.27 -3.34
N GLY A 212 -12.03 60.10 -3.26
CA GLY A 212 -13.18 59.65 -4.04
C GLY A 212 -12.93 59.16 -5.46
N ALA A 213 -11.84 59.45 -6.08
CA ALA A 213 -11.45 58.88 -7.40
C ALA A 213 -10.34 57.83 -7.18
N ALA A 214 -10.53 56.62 -7.73
CA ALA A 214 -9.47 55.64 -7.74
C ALA A 214 -8.24 56.24 -8.40
N ALA A 215 -7.10 56.33 -7.67
CA ALA A 215 -5.84 56.82 -8.18
C ALA A 215 -5.46 55.99 -9.42
N ARG A 216 -5.17 56.67 -10.52
CA ARG A 216 -4.70 56.00 -11.74
C ARG A 216 -3.19 55.65 -11.57
N GLY A 217 -2.93 54.63 -10.72
CA GLY A 217 -1.61 54.14 -10.46
C GLY A 217 -1.14 54.38 -9.01
N GLU A 218 -0.36 53.48 -8.49
CA GLU A 218 0.26 53.67 -7.17
C GLU A 218 1.43 54.62 -7.30
N PRO A 219 1.66 55.55 -6.32
CA PRO A 219 2.84 56.41 -6.31
C PRO A 219 4.13 55.58 -6.36
N PRO A 220 5.18 56.05 -7.01
CA PRO A 220 6.45 55.36 -7.04
C PRO A 220 7.04 55.20 -5.63
N LEU A 221 7.75 54.10 -5.44
CA LEU A 221 8.43 53.80 -4.18
C LEU A 221 9.78 54.57 -4.15
N LEU A 222 10.08 55.13 -2.99
CA LEU A 222 11.30 55.93 -2.82
C LEU A 222 12.55 55.07 -2.71
N ALA A 223 13.68 55.55 -3.25
CA ALA A 223 14.97 54.90 -3.09
C ALA A 223 15.67 55.39 -1.81
N TRP A 224 15.51 54.62 -0.72
CA TRP A 224 16.13 54.94 0.56
C TRP A 224 17.62 54.54 0.56
N ARG A 225 18.53 55.49 0.90
CA ARG A 225 19.97 55.25 0.84
C ARG A 225 20.59 54.75 2.15
N GLY A 226 19.85 54.71 3.21
CA GLY A 226 20.31 54.23 4.52
C GLY A 226 19.50 54.80 5.67
N PRO A 227 19.96 54.68 6.91
CA PRO A 227 19.32 55.23 8.09
C PRO A 227 19.26 56.77 8.08
N PRO A 228 18.45 57.38 8.96
CA PRO A 228 18.41 58.87 9.10
C PRO A 228 19.81 59.47 9.37
N GLY A 229 20.01 60.71 8.95
CA GLY A 229 21.27 61.42 9.13
C GLY A 229 22.33 61.17 8.04
N ARG A 230 21.97 60.54 6.91
CA ARG A 230 22.91 60.27 5.79
C ARG A 230 23.11 61.45 4.85
N PHE A 231 22.14 62.36 4.79
CA PHE A 231 22.29 63.53 3.97
C PHE A 231 23.27 64.53 4.61
N ARG A 232 23.98 65.29 3.73
CA ARG A 232 24.80 66.40 4.21
C ARG A 232 23.93 67.36 4.98
N THR A 233 24.26 67.61 6.25
CA THR A 233 23.44 68.41 7.14
C THR A 233 24.27 69.57 7.68
N VAL A 234 23.66 70.75 7.70
CA VAL A 234 24.20 71.98 8.28
C VAL A 234 23.23 72.42 9.37
N SER A 235 23.72 72.71 10.59
CA SER A 235 22.87 73.24 11.65
C SER A 235 22.43 74.67 11.33
N ALA A 236 21.16 75.01 11.61
CA ALA A 236 20.66 76.37 11.40
C ALA A 236 21.45 77.43 12.17
N ILE A 237 21.93 77.07 13.34
CA ILE A 237 22.74 77.98 14.15
C ILE A 237 24.13 78.24 13.49
N ASP A 238 24.72 77.18 12.87
CA ASP A 238 26.01 77.35 12.20
C ASP A 238 25.87 78.26 10.92
N LEU A 239 24.72 78.11 10.21
CA LEU A 239 24.37 79.02 9.11
C LEU A 239 24.23 80.49 9.60
N LEU A 240 23.46 80.72 10.71
CA LEU A 240 23.28 82.07 11.23
C LEU A 240 24.53 82.70 11.79
N ARG A 241 25.49 81.92 12.28
CA ARG A 241 26.77 82.39 12.73
C ARG A 241 27.78 82.64 11.57
N GLY A 242 27.46 82.18 10.38
CA GLY A 242 28.39 82.24 9.26
C GLY A 242 29.48 81.16 9.33
N GLU A 243 29.33 80.17 10.16
CA GLU A 243 30.26 79.05 10.37
C GLU A 243 29.99 77.88 9.39
N ALA A 244 28.92 77.98 8.61
CA ALA A 244 28.63 77.00 7.56
C ALA A 244 29.68 77.03 6.45
N LEU A 245 30.15 75.84 6.07
CA LEU A 245 31.10 75.71 4.98
C LEU A 245 30.47 76.15 3.64
N ALA A 246 31.07 77.09 2.91
CA ALA A 246 30.52 77.57 1.65
C ALA A 246 30.24 76.42 0.63
N ASP A 247 31.11 75.39 0.56
CA ASP A 247 30.92 74.21 -0.27
C ASP A 247 29.73 73.34 0.11
N ALA A 248 29.19 73.56 1.28
CA ALA A 248 28.02 72.78 1.71
C ALA A 248 26.70 73.34 1.15
N LEU A 249 26.68 74.56 0.65
CA LEU A 249 25.50 75.29 0.20
C LEU A 249 25.54 75.75 -1.25
N LYS A 250 26.70 76.03 -1.76
CA LYS A 250 26.87 76.57 -3.11
C LYS A 250 26.42 75.55 -4.19
N ASP A 251 25.62 76.04 -5.14
CA ASP A 251 25.08 75.29 -6.26
C ASP A 251 24.25 74.00 -5.80
N ARG A 252 23.77 74.01 -4.53
CA ARG A 252 23.04 72.86 -3.97
C ARG A 252 21.53 73.15 -3.81
N LEU A 253 20.76 72.08 -3.81
CA LEU A 253 19.37 72.10 -3.46
C LEU A 253 19.27 71.96 -1.95
N VAL A 254 18.78 73.00 -1.33
CA VAL A 254 18.75 73.11 0.14
C VAL A 254 17.31 72.81 0.61
N VAL A 255 17.18 71.93 1.58
CA VAL A 255 15.91 71.70 2.27
C VAL A 255 16.06 72.07 3.71
N VAL A 256 15.31 73.12 4.16
CA VAL A 256 15.31 73.61 5.54
C VAL A 256 14.13 72.98 6.28
N GLY A 257 14.35 72.44 7.48
CA GLY A 257 13.26 71.92 8.29
C GLY A 257 13.65 71.41 9.67
N MET A 258 12.66 70.98 10.42
CA MET A 258 12.80 70.53 11.79
C MET A 258 13.45 69.16 11.89
N THR A 259 14.53 69.05 12.68
CA THR A 259 15.18 67.78 12.99
C THR A 259 15.33 67.57 14.52
N ALA A 260 15.01 68.57 15.32
CA ALA A 260 15.12 68.52 16.79
C ALA A 260 14.21 67.43 17.40
N ASP A 261 14.71 66.82 18.46
CA ASP A 261 13.96 65.79 19.17
C ASP A 261 12.71 66.35 19.91
N GLY A 262 11.60 65.66 19.77
CA GLY A 262 10.32 66.07 20.40
C GLY A 262 9.63 67.29 19.75
N GLN A 263 10.16 67.75 18.63
CA GLN A 263 9.60 68.80 17.78
C GLN A 263 9.48 68.25 16.32
N GLY A 264 8.36 68.55 15.66
CA GLY A 264 8.10 68.11 14.32
C GLY A 264 7.75 66.64 14.18
N ASP A 265 7.34 66.27 12.98
CA ASP A 265 6.89 64.94 12.61
C ASP A 265 8.05 63.97 12.34
N ARG A 266 7.96 62.80 12.89
CA ARG A 266 8.93 61.72 12.68
C ARG A 266 8.25 60.47 12.18
N TYR A 267 8.84 59.82 11.18
CA TYR A 267 8.28 58.71 10.48
C TYR A 267 9.24 57.53 10.37
N ALA A 268 8.70 56.33 10.39
CA ALA A 268 9.47 55.13 10.07
C ALA A 268 9.70 55.03 8.54
N GLY A 269 10.93 54.76 8.11
CA GLY A 269 11.28 54.42 6.73
C GLY A 269 11.73 52.98 6.62
N PRO A 270 11.83 52.41 5.40
CA PRO A 270 12.31 51.06 5.15
C PRO A 270 13.67 50.71 5.75
N THR A 271 14.51 51.73 5.86
CA THR A 271 15.88 51.63 6.38
C THR A 271 16.00 52.09 7.85
N SER A 272 14.90 52.36 8.51
CA SER A 272 14.89 52.62 9.96
C SER A 272 15.41 51.39 10.72
N LEU A 273 16.53 51.57 11.43
CA LEU A 273 17.12 50.54 12.27
C LEU A 273 16.85 50.87 13.72
N SER A 274 16.47 49.88 14.52
CA SER A 274 16.37 50.00 15.99
C SER A 274 15.54 51.21 16.49
N GLY A 275 14.46 51.56 15.76
CA GLY A 275 13.55 52.64 16.20
C GLY A 275 13.97 54.06 15.83
N ALA A 276 15.07 54.24 15.04
CA ALA A 276 15.44 55.54 14.53
C ALA A 276 14.41 56.01 13.48
N LEU A 277 13.77 57.16 13.75
CA LEU A 277 12.75 57.73 12.87
C LEU A 277 13.35 58.85 12.04
N PHE A 278 12.89 58.98 10.79
CA PHE A 278 13.28 60.06 9.89
C PHE A 278 12.49 61.34 10.23
N PRO A 279 13.15 62.49 10.37
CA PRO A 279 12.47 63.78 10.33
C PRO A 279 11.78 63.99 8.98
N GLY A 280 10.63 64.69 8.95
CA GLY A 280 9.90 64.95 7.70
C GLY A 280 10.75 65.57 6.61
N VAL A 281 11.63 66.51 6.97
CA VAL A 281 12.54 67.19 6.06
C VAL A 281 13.54 66.20 5.36
N GLU A 282 14.00 65.16 6.08
CA GLU A 282 14.86 64.14 5.45
C GLU A 282 14.09 63.26 4.47
N ILE A 283 12.79 62.98 4.73
CA ILE A 283 11.95 62.23 3.80
C ILE A 283 11.75 63.03 2.49
N GLN A 284 11.63 64.35 2.57
CA GLN A 284 11.62 65.22 1.40
C GLN A 284 12.95 65.16 0.63
N ALA A 285 14.06 65.14 1.36
CA ALA A 285 15.37 64.94 0.77
C ALA A 285 15.52 63.57 0.09
N VAL A 286 14.94 62.48 0.65
CA VAL A 286 14.89 61.16 0.03
C VAL A 286 14.10 61.17 -1.29
N LEU A 287 12.95 61.86 -1.32
CA LEU A 287 12.18 62.04 -2.54
C LEU A 287 13.00 62.80 -3.61
N LEU A 288 13.64 63.90 -3.20
CA LEU A 288 14.48 64.71 -4.07
C LEU A 288 15.67 63.92 -4.62
N ASP A 289 16.35 63.12 -3.79
CA ASP A 289 17.40 62.20 -4.21
C ASP A 289 16.92 61.15 -5.20
N SER A 290 15.75 60.59 -4.94
CA SER A 290 15.12 59.58 -5.83
C SER A 290 14.84 60.18 -7.21
N LEU A 291 14.44 61.44 -7.29
CA LEU A 291 14.18 62.14 -8.55
C LEU A 291 15.50 62.50 -9.26
N LEU A 292 16.50 63.02 -8.56
CA LEU A 292 17.80 63.42 -9.14
C LEU A 292 18.57 62.20 -9.71
N SER A 293 18.45 61.06 -9.07
CA SER A 293 19.17 59.83 -9.47
C SER A 293 18.33 58.90 -10.37
N ASP A 294 17.11 59.30 -10.73
CA ASP A 294 16.11 58.42 -11.45
C ASP A 294 16.06 57.01 -10.85
N SER A 295 16.11 56.92 -9.52
CA SER A 295 16.21 55.63 -8.81
C SER A 295 14.94 55.23 -8.11
N ALA A 296 13.85 55.99 -8.27
CA ALA A 296 12.52 55.65 -7.77
C ALA A 296 12.04 54.30 -8.37
N LEU A 297 11.53 53.42 -7.51
CA LEU A 297 11.07 52.11 -7.96
C LEU A 297 9.63 52.20 -8.45
N ARG A 298 9.41 51.68 -9.66
CA ARG A 298 8.09 51.61 -10.27
C ARG A 298 7.40 50.30 -9.84
N PRO A 299 6.27 50.35 -9.13
CA PRO A 299 5.56 49.12 -8.84
C PRO A 299 5.02 48.51 -10.12
N MET A 300 5.20 47.18 -10.28
CA MET A 300 4.57 46.43 -11.36
C MET A 300 3.04 46.43 -11.19
N THR A 301 2.31 46.54 -12.28
CA THR A 301 0.85 46.56 -12.23
C THR A 301 0.31 45.27 -11.61
N ARG A 302 -0.77 45.35 -10.81
CA ARG A 302 -1.40 44.20 -10.14
C ARG A 302 -1.75 43.08 -11.13
N ALA A 303 -2.20 43.42 -12.34
CA ALA A 303 -2.49 42.47 -13.40
C ALA A 303 -1.23 41.69 -13.87
N ALA A 304 -0.09 42.41 -14.04
CA ALA A 304 1.16 41.76 -14.43
C ALA A 304 1.71 40.87 -13.33
N VAL A 305 1.62 41.28 -12.04
CA VAL A 305 1.97 40.44 -10.89
C VAL A 305 1.10 39.20 -10.85
N ALA A 306 -0.22 39.32 -11.04
CA ALA A 306 -1.14 38.19 -11.09
C ALA A 306 -0.78 37.22 -12.24
N GLY A 307 -0.50 37.75 -13.44
CA GLY A 307 -0.10 36.94 -14.59
C GLY A 307 1.19 36.17 -14.35
N LEU A 308 2.22 36.83 -13.82
CA LEU A 308 3.51 36.20 -13.49
C LEU A 308 3.35 35.13 -12.40
N SER A 309 2.53 35.41 -11.37
CA SER A 309 2.23 34.48 -10.29
C SER A 309 1.47 33.27 -10.77
N LEU A 310 0.46 33.47 -11.65
CA LEU A 310 -0.27 32.38 -12.27
C LEU A 310 0.63 31.50 -13.14
N LEU A 311 1.55 32.09 -13.92
CA LEU A 311 2.51 31.34 -14.73
C LEU A 311 3.31 30.36 -13.85
N ALA A 312 3.80 30.81 -12.70
CA ALA A 312 4.53 29.96 -11.76
C ALA A 312 3.64 28.83 -11.21
N VAL A 313 2.42 29.16 -10.77
CA VAL A 313 1.45 28.17 -10.24
C VAL A 313 1.08 27.15 -11.30
N TRP A 314 0.77 27.57 -12.52
CA TRP A 314 0.40 26.67 -13.61
C TRP A 314 1.56 25.80 -14.09
N THR A 315 2.81 26.29 -14.00
CA THR A 315 4.02 25.49 -14.25
C THR A 315 4.11 24.33 -13.24
N LEU A 316 3.83 24.60 -11.96
CA LEU A 316 3.79 23.56 -10.93
C LEU A 316 2.64 22.58 -11.18
N LEU A 317 1.44 23.08 -11.51
CA LEU A 317 0.26 22.27 -11.80
C LEU A 317 0.48 21.33 -13.00
N ALA A 318 1.18 21.81 -14.04
CA ALA A 318 1.59 20.97 -15.17
C ALA A 318 2.62 19.90 -14.74
N GLY A 319 3.54 20.28 -13.84
CA GLY A 319 4.52 19.36 -13.26
C GLY A 319 3.90 18.14 -12.57
N PHE A 320 2.71 18.28 -11.98
CA PHE A 320 2.00 17.17 -11.33
C PHE A 320 1.65 16.00 -12.27
N PHE A 321 1.53 16.25 -13.57
CA PHE A 321 1.26 15.19 -14.55
C PHE A 321 2.50 14.51 -15.10
N VAL A 322 3.62 15.23 -15.15
CA VAL A 322 4.81 14.78 -15.86
C VAL A 322 5.90 14.27 -14.91
N LEU A 323 5.97 14.85 -13.70
CA LEU A 323 7.09 14.62 -12.78
C LEU A 323 6.71 13.64 -11.66
N ARG A 324 7.73 12.94 -11.14
CA ARG A 324 7.61 12.14 -9.91
C ARG A 324 7.40 13.06 -8.70
N PRO A 325 6.77 12.60 -7.61
CA PRO A 325 6.45 13.45 -6.46
C PRO A 325 7.63 14.21 -5.87
N GLY A 326 8.81 13.60 -5.74
CA GLY A 326 10.03 14.28 -5.27
C GLY A 326 10.52 15.37 -6.22
N ALA A 327 10.46 15.13 -7.54
CA ALA A 327 10.84 16.13 -8.55
C ALA A 327 9.83 17.29 -8.60
N THR A 328 8.54 17.02 -8.35
CA THR A 328 7.51 18.07 -8.29
C THR A 328 7.70 18.96 -7.07
N LEU A 329 8.07 18.40 -5.92
CA LEU A 329 8.44 19.18 -4.74
C LEU A 329 9.66 20.07 -5.02
N ALA A 330 10.70 19.50 -5.64
CA ALA A 330 11.89 20.26 -6.04
C ALA A 330 11.55 21.39 -7.02
N LEU A 331 10.64 21.13 -7.99
CA LEU A 331 10.13 22.16 -8.90
C LEU A 331 9.41 23.27 -8.13
N GLY A 332 8.54 22.94 -7.18
CA GLY A 332 7.81 23.92 -6.36
C GLY A 332 8.76 24.81 -5.56
N LEU A 333 9.75 24.22 -4.88
CA LEU A 333 10.78 24.96 -4.16
C LEU A 333 11.63 25.82 -5.11
N GLY A 334 12.00 25.28 -6.27
CA GLY A 334 12.72 25.99 -7.32
C GLY A 334 11.93 27.19 -7.87
N LEU A 335 10.62 27.06 -8.07
CA LEU A 335 9.75 28.15 -8.52
C LEU A 335 9.60 29.24 -7.44
N ILE A 336 9.50 28.87 -6.16
CA ILE A 336 9.53 29.84 -5.05
C ILE A 336 10.85 30.61 -5.05
N ALA A 337 11.97 29.91 -5.13
CA ALA A 337 13.28 30.57 -5.22
C ALA A 337 13.41 31.45 -6.45
N ALA A 338 12.92 31.00 -7.61
CA ALA A 338 12.90 31.79 -8.85
C ALA A 338 12.01 33.04 -8.72
N THR A 339 10.88 32.95 -8.02
CA THR A 339 10.01 34.12 -7.77
C THR A 339 10.76 35.19 -6.96
N PHE A 340 11.48 34.81 -5.91
CA PHE A 340 12.33 35.75 -5.18
C PHE A 340 13.49 36.27 -6.02
N ALA A 341 14.13 35.41 -6.80
CA ALA A 341 15.21 35.83 -7.70
C ALA A 341 14.74 36.85 -8.75
N VAL A 342 13.55 36.64 -9.34
CA VAL A 342 12.92 37.59 -10.26
C VAL A 342 12.61 38.91 -9.54
N SER A 343 12.07 38.86 -8.32
CA SER A 343 11.79 40.06 -7.53
C SER A 343 13.08 40.85 -7.25
N VAL A 344 14.17 40.19 -6.86
CA VAL A 344 15.49 40.81 -6.62
C VAL A 344 16.05 41.40 -7.91
N ALA A 345 16.03 40.68 -9.03
CA ALA A 345 16.53 41.16 -10.31
C ALA A 345 15.73 42.37 -10.82
N ALA A 346 14.40 42.33 -10.71
CA ALA A 346 13.53 43.44 -11.06
C ALA A 346 13.80 44.67 -10.14
N PHE A 347 13.99 44.42 -8.84
CA PHE A 347 14.34 45.46 -7.88
C PHE A 347 15.63 46.16 -8.24
N ALA A 348 16.65 45.45 -8.69
CA ALA A 348 17.90 46.02 -9.17
C ALA A 348 17.70 46.89 -10.46
N ALA A 349 16.66 46.59 -11.24
CA ALA A 349 16.25 47.34 -12.42
C ALA A 349 15.22 48.47 -12.12
N ASN A 350 15.06 48.88 -10.89
CA ASN A 350 14.08 49.86 -10.41
C ASN A 350 12.62 49.48 -10.64
N VAL A 351 12.32 48.18 -10.69
CA VAL A 351 10.92 47.65 -10.78
C VAL A 351 10.61 46.83 -9.54
N TRP A 352 9.54 47.19 -8.85
CA TRP A 352 9.09 46.41 -7.70
C TRP A 352 8.07 45.37 -8.12
N VAL A 353 8.45 44.10 -7.99
CA VAL A 353 7.59 42.93 -8.22
C VAL A 353 7.31 42.25 -6.88
N THR A 354 6.06 42.25 -6.47
CA THR A 354 5.66 41.62 -5.20
C THR A 354 5.69 40.09 -5.31
N PRO A 355 6.53 39.38 -4.53
CA PRO A 355 6.73 37.94 -4.70
C PRO A 355 5.65 37.09 -4.02
N LEU A 356 5.02 37.58 -2.96
CA LEU A 356 4.22 36.75 -2.05
C LEU A 356 2.96 36.16 -2.65
N PRO A 357 2.22 36.79 -3.59
CA PRO A 357 1.08 36.12 -4.25
C PRO A 357 1.46 34.81 -4.92
N ALA A 358 2.61 34.78 -5.63
CA ALA A 358 3.15 33.56 -6.23
C ALA A 358 3.59 32.56 -5.18
N VAL A 359 4.32 33.01 -4.16
CA VAL A 359 4.84 32.15 -3.08
C VAL A 359 3.70 31.44 -2.33
N VAL A 360 2.64 32.16 -1.98
CA VAL A 360 1.47 31.58 -1.28
C VAL A 360 0.75 30.60 -2.20
N GLY A 361 0.54 30.95 -3.47
CA GLY A 361 -0.07 30.05 -4.45
C GLY A 361 0.72 28.74 -4.62
N LEU A 362 2.03 28.83 -4.77
CA LEU A 362 2.93 27.66 -4.90
C LEU A 362 2.98 26.83 -3.60
N ALA A 363 3.09 27.50 -2.44
CA ALA A 363 3.16 26.83 -1.15
C ALA A 363 1.88 26.05 -0.81
N LEU A 364 0.72 26.48 -1.30
CA LEU A 364 -0.56 25.81 -1.08
C LEU A 364 -0.86 24.77 -2.17
N ALA A 365 -0.43 24.97 -3.41
CA ALA A 365 -0.73 24.08 -4.52
C ALA A 365 -0.21 22.66 -4.29
N TYR A 366 1.02 22.50 -3.77
CA TYR A 366 1.62 21.20 -3.54
C TYR A 366 0.94 20.38 -2.43
N PRO A 367 0.72 20.91 -1.20
CA PRO A 367 0.01 20.18 -0.14
C PRO A 367 -1.43 19.85 -0.53
N LEU A 368 -2.15 20.79 -1.13
CA LEU A 368 -3.54 20.57 -1.57
C LEU A 368 -3.63 19.45 -2.60
N TRP A 369 -2.75 19.46 -3.60
CA TRP A 369 -2.69 18.39 -4.59
C TRP A 369 -2.30 17.06 -3.97
N SER A 370 -1.26 17.03 -3.11
CA SER A 370 -0.81 15.82 -2.43
C SER A 370 -1.90 15.22 -1.55
N TRP A 371 -2.60 16.06 -0.79
CA TRP A 371 -3.72 15.64 0.05
C TRP A 371 -4.88 15.09 -0.76
N ARG A 372 -5.29 15.82 -1.82
CA ARG A 372 -6.39 15.38 -2.71
C ARG A 372 -6.05 14.07 -3.42
N ARG A 373 -4.83 13.94 -3.91
CA ARG A 373 -4.34 12.70 -4.52
C ARG A 373 -4.33 11.53 -3.54
N LEU A 374 -3.88 11.77 -2.31
CA LEU A 374 -3.90 10.74 -1.26
C LEU A 374 -5.32 10.36 -0.90
N ALA A 375 -6.22 11.33 -0.73
CA ALA A 375 -7.63 11.08 -0.45
C ALA A 375 -8.32 10.31 -1.59
N ALA A 376 -8.03 10.66 -2.85
CA ALA A 376 -8.56 9.94 -4.02
C ALA A 376 -8.03 8.50 -4.11
N ALA A 377 -6.74 8.28 -3.84
CA ALA A 377 -6.14 6.95 -3.81
C ALA A 377 -6.70 6.11 -2.66
N SER A 378 -6.90 6.71 -1.48
CA SER A 378 -7.51 6.08 -0.31
C SER A 378 -8.96 5.67 -0.59
N ALA A 379 -9.77 6.54 -1.19
CA ALA A 379 -11.15 6.23 -1.55
C ALA A 379 -11.25 5.13 -2.62
N TYR A 380 -10.33 5.10 -3.59
CA TYR A 380 -10.26 4.03 -4.59
C TYR A 380 -9.92 2.70 -3.93
N MET A 381 -8.89 2.66 -3.07
CA MET A 381 -8.53 1.45 -2.33
C MET A 381 -9.68 0.94 -1.45
N GLN A 382 -10.42 1.84 -0.78
CA GLN A 382 -11.60 1.44 -0.01
C GLN A 382 -12.65 0.76 -0.89
N THR A 383 -12.96 1.32 -2.06
CA THR A 383 -13.94 0.76 -2.99
C THR A 383 -13.54 -0.65 -3.46
N GLU A 384 -12.25 -0.87 -3.76
CA GLU A 384 -11.73 -2.19 -4.16
C GLU A 384 -11.75 -3.19 -2.99
N ILE A 385 -11.40 -2.73 -1.77
CA ILE A 385 -11.48 -3.55 -0.56
C ILE A 385 -12.93 -3.94 -0.25
N ASP A 386 -13.87 -3.00 -0.35
CA ASP A 386 -15.30 -3.26 -0.12
C ASP A 386 -15.87 -4.23 -1.16
N ALA A 387 -15.46 -4.12 -2.42
CA ALA A 387 -15.80 -5.06 -3.47
C ALA A 387 -15.25 -6.47 -3.18
N PHE A 388 -14.03 -6.56 -2.67
CA PHE A 388 -13.41 -7.83 -2.27
C PHE A 388 -14.12 -8.47 -1.05
N ILE A 389 -14.47 -7.67 -0.03
CA ILE A 389 -15.22 -8.13 1.14
C ILE A 389 -16.63 -8.58 0.74
N GLY A 390 -17.29 -7.83 -0.14
CA GLY A 390 -18.62 -8.16 -0.68
C GLY A 390 -18.66 -9.48 -1.45
N SER A 391 -17.51 -9.97 -1.95
CA SER A 391 -17.36 -11.28 -2.60
C SER A 391 -17.17 -12.46 -1.63
N GLY A 392 -17.38 -12.27 -0.31
CA GLY A 392 -17.35 -13.32 0.73
C GLY A 392 -16.07 -13.39 1.57
N GLY A 393 -15.22 -12.38 1.48
CA GLY A 393 -14.01 -12.27 2.31
C GLY A 393 -14.30 -11.62 3.67
N THR A 394 -14.20 -12.36 4.77
CA THR A 394 -14.13 -11.78 6.12
C THR A 394 -12.70 -11.40 6.44
N LEU A 395 -12.43 -10.10 6.66
CA LEU A 395 -11.13 -9.63 7.12
C LEU A 395 -11.25 -9.22 8.59
N ASP A 396 -10.49 -9.88 9.46
CA ASP A 396 -10.37 -9.52 10.87
C ASP A 396 -9.31 -8.41 11.01
N VAL A 397 -9.75 -7.15 10.90
CA VAL A 397 -8.87 -5.98 11.04
C VAL A 397 -9.07 -5.39 12.43
N ARG A 398 -8.05 -5.43 13.26
CA ARG A 398 -8.07 -4.79 14.58
C ARG A 398 -8.25 -3.28 14.45
N ALA A 399 -9.32 -2.75 15.03
CA ALA A 399 -9.66 -1.34 15.02
C ALA A 399 -8.70 -0.55 15.92
N GLY A 400 -7.64 0.00 15.37
CA GLY A 400 -6.74 0.92 16.08
C GLY A 400 -5.75 1.54 15.09
N GLY A 401 -5.69 2.90 15.03
CA GLY A 401 -4.72 3.62 14.20
C GLY A 401 -5.33 4.63 13.22
N ASP A 402 -4.47 5.39 12.56
CA ASP A 402 -4.80 6.34 11.49
C ASP A 402 -5.48 5.62 10.30
N VAL A 403 -6.32 6.36 9.57
CA VAL A 403 -7.06 5.86 8.39
C VAL A 403 -6.13 5.20 7.37
N VAL A 404 -4.97 5.80 7.12
CA VAL A 404 -3.97 5.29 6.17
C VAL A 404 -3.33 4.00 6.70
N ALA A 405 -3.01 3.92 7.98
CA ALA A 405 -2.46 2.73 8.62
C ALA A 405 -3.44 1.55 8.52
N ARG A 406 -4.73 1.78 8.78
CA ARG A 406 -5.78 0.77 8.60
C ARG A 406 -5.88 0.26 7.18
N GLN A 407 -5.80 1.15 6.17
CA GLN A 407 -5.85 0.75 4.77
C GLN A 407 -4.65 -0.09 4.36
N VAL A 408 -3.45 0.25 4.84
CA VAL A 408 -2.23 -0.54 4.61
C VAL A 408 -2.33 -1.92 5.28
N GLU A 409 -2.83 -1.99 6.51
CA GLU A 409 -3.05 -3.27 7.21
C GLU A 409 -4.10 -4.13 6.51
N THR A 410 -5.22 -3.53 6.06
CA THR A 410 -6.25 -4.25 5.32
C THR A 410 -5.74 -4.79 3.99
N LEU A 411 -4.98 -3.99 3.24
CA LEU A 411 -4.33 -4.43 2.00
C LEU A 411 -3.32 -5.56 2.27
N ARG A 412 -2.55 -5.44 3.35
CA ARG A 412 -1.58 -6.46 3.76
C ARG A 412 -2.29 -7.77 4.13
N ALA A 413 -3.36 -7.70 4.92
CA ALA A 413 -4.18 -8.85 5.27
C ALA A 413 -4.83 -9.50 4.03
N ALA A 414 -5.30 -8.70 3.06
CA ALA A 414 -5.84 -9.21 1.80
C ALA A 414 -4.77 -9.92 0.95
N LEU A 415 -3.57 -9.34 0.84
CA LEU A 415 -2.44 -9.95 0.13
C LEU A 415 -1.92 -11.22 0.83
N GLU A 416 -1.89 -11.26 2.16
CA GLU A 416 -1.54 -12.44 2.93
C GLU A 416 -2.57 -13.55 2.69
N ARG A 417 -3.86 -13.23 2.70
CA ARG A 417 -4.92 -14.19 2.45
C ARG A 417 -4.89 -14.76 1.02
N LEU A 418 -4.60 -13.93 0.02
CA LEU A 418 -4.40 -14.41 -1.36
C LEU A 418 -3.20 -15.35 -1.46
N ARG A 419 -2.11 -15.05 -0.75
CA ARG A 419 -0.94 -15.94 -0.68
C ARG A 419 -1.24 -17.23 0.07
N ASP A 420 -1.98 -17.16 1.16
CA ASP A 420 -2.38 -18.33 1.94
C ASP A 420 -3.35 -19.20 1.16
N LEU A 421 -4.31 -18.61 0.44
CA LEU A 421 -5.19 -19.35 -0.47
C LEU A 421 -4.40 -20.01 -1.61
N GLY A 422 -3.44 -19.30 -2.19
CA GLY A 422 -2.54 -19.88 -3.21
C GLY A 422 -1.71 -21.05 -2.66
N ARG A 423 -1.17 -20.92 -1.44
CA ARG A 423 -0.47 -22.02 -0.75
C ARG A 423 -1.41 -23.17 -0.44
N PHE A 424 -2.59 -22.89 0.12
CA PHE A 424 -3.58 -23.91 0.43
C PHE A 424 -3.97 -24.73 -0.81
N ILE A 425 -4.24 -24.09 -1.94
CA ILE A 425 -4.53 -24.76 -3.20
C ILE A 425 -3.33 -25.61 -3.67
N SER A 426 -2.12 -25.07 -3.59
CA SER A 426 -0.90 -25.79 -3.95
C SER A 426 -0.64 -26.99 -3.04
N ASP A 427 -0.84 -26.83 -1.74
CA ASP A 427 -0.64 -27.90 -0.76
C ASP A 427 -1.76 -28.95 -0.85
N ALA A 428 -3.00 -28.53 -1.10
CA ALA A 428 -4.11 -29.44 -1.35
C ALA A 428 -3.86 -30.29 -2.60
N LEU A 429 -3.40 -29.71 -3.68
CA LEU A 429 -3.03 -30.46 -4.88
C LEU A 429 -1.85 -31.41 -4.63
N ARG A 430 -0.86 -30.99 -3.88
CA ARG A 430 0.30 -31.84 -3.53
C ARG A 430 -0.08 -33.04 -2.66
N SER A 431 -1.08 -32.88 -1.79
CA SER A 431 -1.52 -33.92 -0.87
C SER A 431 -2.45 -34.97 -1.50
N LEU A 432 -2.90 -34.76 -2.74
CA LEU A 432 -3.71 -35.75 -3.45
C LEU A 432 -2.87 -37.02 -3.71
N PRO A 433 -3.40 -38.20 -3.31
CA PRO A 433 -2.65 -39.45 -3.45
C PRO A 433 -2.49 -39.90 -4.91
N ASP A 434 -3.43 -39.53 -5.78
CA ASP A 434 -3.41 -39.88 -7.18
C ASP A 434 -2.62 -38.84 -8.00
N ALA A 435 -1.94 -39.33 -9.06
CA ALA A 435 -1.24 -38.45 -9.98
C ALA A 435 -2.22 -37.48 -10.64
N THR A 436 -2.03 -36.17 -10.38
CA THR A 436 -2.94 -35.13 -10.83
C THR A 436 -2.15 -34.03 -11.53
N VAL A 437 -2.60 -33.65 -12.73
CA VAL A 437 -2.03 -32.55 -13.53
C VAL A 437 -3.15 -31.59 -13.94
N ILE A 438 -2.80 -30.29 -14.07
CA ILE A 438 -3.66 -29.27 -14.65
C ILE A 438 -3.03 -28.85 -15.95
N VAL A 439 -3.79 -28.91 -17.03
CA VAL A 439 -3.35 -28.52 -18.37
C VAL A 439 -4.16 -27.36 -18.91
N ASP A 440 -3.55 -26.53 -19.74
CA ASP A 440 -4.25 -25.47 -20.47
C ASP A 440 -5.09 -26.02 -21.65
N ASP A 441 -5.70 -25.13 -22.41
CA ASP A 441 -6.49 -25.44 -23.60
C ASP A 441 -5.66 -26.04 -24.75
N ARG A 442 -4.33 -25.92 -24.71
CA ARG A 442 -3.37 -26.49 -25.66
C ARG A 442 -2.79 -27.82 -25.21
N GLY A 443 -3.09 -28.25 -23.99
CA GLY A 443 -2.58 -29.47 -23.39
C GLY A 443 -1.21 -29.33 -22.74
N GLU A 444 -0.72 -28.09 -22.51
CA GLU A 444 0.52 -27.88 -21.76
C GLU A 444 0.24 -27.97 -20.25
N VAL A 445 1.13 -28.63 -19.51
CA VAL A 445 1.02 -28.81 -18.05
C VAL A 445 1.32 -27.50 -17.34
N LEU A 446 0.31 -26.92 -16.68
CA LEU A 446 0.42 -25.73 -15.84
C LEU A 446 0.85 -26.08 -14.41
N MET A 447 0.34 -27.19 -13.87
CA MET A 447 0.64 -27.66 -12.52
C MET A 447 0.62 -29.19 -12.49
N ALA A 448 1.45 -29.77 -11.62
CA ALA A 448 1.50 -31.20 -11.34
C ALA A 448 1.73 -31.43 -9.86
N ASN A 449 1.09 -32.45 -9.28
CA ASN A 449 1.33 -32.86 -7.90
C ASN A 449 2.52 -33.85 -7.79
N ALA A 450 2.88 -34.22 -6.56
CA ALA A 450 3.97 -35.16 -6.32
C ALA A 450 3.73 -36.51 -6.97
N GLY A 451 2.47 -37.04 -6.89
CA GLY A 451 2.09 -38.29 -7.50
C GLY A 451 2.28 -38.31 -9.02
N ALA A 452 2.00 -37.21 -9.71
CA ALA A 452 2.26 -37.08 -11.14
C ALA A 452 3.77 -37.05 -11.43
N THR A 453 4.57 -36.34 -10.63
CA THR A 453 6.02 -36.31 -10.81
C THR A 453 6.66 -37.68 -10.63
N ASP A 454 6.20 -38.43 -9.62
CA ASP A 454 6.67 -39.81 -9.36
C ASP A 454 6.23 -40.80 -10.46
N LEU A 455 5.01 -40.65 -10.96
CA LEU A 455 4.46 -41.51 -12.01
C LEU A 455 5.22 -41.36 -13.33
N PHE A 456 5.45 -40.13 -13.76
CA PHE A 456 6.12 -39.89 -15.07
C PHE A 456 7.65 -39.97 -15.00
N ALA A 457 8.27 -39.77 -13.84
CA ALA A 457 9.71 -39.88 -13.58
C ALA A 457 10.64 -39.15 -14.61
N THR A 458 10.14 -38.06 -15.22
CA THR A 458 10.80 -37.34 -16.34
C THR A 458 11.11 -35.88 -16.00
N GLY A 459 11.68 -35.58 -14.82
CA GLY A 459 12.05 -34.21 -14.49
C GLY A 459 10.84 -33.26 -14.33
N PRO A 460 10.99 -31.92 -14.49
CA PRO A 460 9.90 -30.97 -14.30
C PRO A 460 8.82 -31.14 -15.38
N LEU A 461 7.59 -31.43 -14.96
CA LEU A 461 6.44 -31.68 -15.85
C LEU A 461 5.82 -30.39 -16.38
N VAL A 462 5.94 -29.28 -15.65
CA VAL A 462 5.37 -27.97 -16.00
C VAL A 462 5.98 -27.47 -17.31
N GLY A 463 5.12 -27.07 -18.25
CA GLY A 463 5.52 -26.62 -19.59
C GLY A 463 5.69 -27.77 -20.62
N GLN A 464 5.51 -29.02 -20.21
CA GLN A 464 5.50 -30.16 -21.18
C GLN A 464 4.07 -30.43 -21.66
N HIS A 465 3.95 -31.00 -22.85
CA HIS A 465 2.64 -31.36 -23.40
C HIS A 465 2.18 -32.72 -22.83
N PHE A 466 1.00 -32.73 -22.20
CA PHE A 466 0.46 -33.89 -21.48
C PHE A 466 0.33 -35.15 -22.40
N GLY A 467 -0.09 -34.98 -23.67
CA GLY A 467 -0.20 -36.08 -24.61
C GLY A 467 1.12 -36.82 -24.82
N THR A 468 2.24 -36.10 -24.94
CA THR A 468 3.57 -36.69 -25.09
C THR A 468 4.00 -37.47 -23.85
N LEU A 469 3.65 -36.94 -22.65
CA LEU A 469 3.91 -37.62 -21.37
C LEU A 469 3.11 -38.91 -21.26
N LEU A 470 1.86 -38.89 -21.71
CA LEU A 470 0.99 -40.06 -21.68
C LEU A 470 1.44 -41.16 -22.67
N GLU A 471 1.86 -40.79 -23.88
CA GLU A 471 2.42 -41.70 -24.87
C GLU A 471 3.68 -42.41 -24.37
N ALA A 472 4.56 -41.68 -23.66
CA ALA A 472 5.76 -42.24 -23.04
C ALA A 472 5.46 -43.22 -21.90
N LEU A 473 4.34 -43.09 -21.23
CA LEU A 473 3.91 -43.93 -20.11
C LEU A 473 3.15 -45.18 -20.56
N SER A 474 2.44 -45.15 -21.69
CA SER A 474 1.52 -46.18 -22.14
C SER A 474 2.20 -47.25 -23.00
N LEU A 475 1.83 -48.53 -22.79
CA LEU A 475 2.10 -49.62 -23.74
C LEU A 475 1.09 -49.52 -24.90
N SER A 476 1.54 -49.07 -26.05
CA SER A 476 0.74 -49.09 -27.29
C SER A 476 0.33 -50.51 -27.68
N GLY A 477 -0.96 -50.79 -27.67
CA GLY A 477 -1.54 -51.96 -28.31
C GLY A 477 -1.96 -53.11 -27.40
N ARG A 478 -3.01 -52.87 -26.59
CA ARG A 478 -3.83 -54.00 -26.08
C ARG A 478 -5.29 -53.75 -26.45
N ASP A 479 -5.77 -54.55 -27.43
CA ASP A 479 -7.20 -54.63 -27.73
C ASP A 479 -7.98 -55.07 -26.48
N GLY A 480 -8.94 -54.28 -26.02
CA GLY A 480 -9.90 -54.63 -25.02
C GLY A 480 -9.88 -53.90 -23.69
N ALA A 481 -9.09 -52.82 -23.52
CA ALA A 481 -9.25 -51.93 -22.34
C ALA A 481 -10.37 -50.89 -22.59
N PRO A 482 -11.15 -50.50 -21.58
CA PRO A 482 -12.05 -49.35 -21.70
C PRO A 482 -11.30 -48.07 -22.15
N ASP A 483 -11.97 -47.20 -22.90
CA ASP A 483 -11.37 -45.99 -23.50
C ASP A 483 -10.70 -45.04 -22.50
N ASP A 484 -10.95 -45.24 -21.20
CA ASP A 484 -10.46 -44.41 -20.07
C ASP A 484 -9.41 -45.11 -19.20
N GLU A 485 -8.98 -46.34 -19.54
CA GLU A 485 -7.94 -47.08 -18.80
C GLU A 485 -6.67 -47.28 -19.69
N ILE A 486 -5.52 -46.99 -19.11
CA ILE A 486 -4.22 -47.27 -19.76
C ILE A 486 -3.40 -48.26 -18.94
N VAL A 487 -2.67 -49.10 -19.63
CA VAL A 487 -1.69 -50.00 -19.01
C VAL A 487 -0.31 -49.40 -19.20
N THR A 488 0.39 -49.16 -18.13
CA THR A 488 1.73 -48.58 -18.15
C THR A 488 2.79 -49.61 -18.55
N VAL A 489 3.96 -49.13 -19.00
CA VAL A 489 5.12 -49.98 -19.29
C VAL A 489 5.55 -50.85 -18.10
N ARG A 490 5.23 -50.42 -16.86
CA ARG A 490 5.49 -51.15 -15.62
C ARG A 490 4.38 -52.12 -15.21
N GLY A 491 3.31 -52.25 -16.02
CA GLY A 491 2.20 -53.14 -15.75
C GLY A 491 1.12 -52.61 -14.82
N ALA A 492 1.20 -51.36 -14.41
CA ALA A 492 0.15 -50.73 -13.62
C ALA A 492 -1.05 -50.34 -14.50
N ILE A 493 -2.26 -50.46 -13.97
CA ILE A 493 -3.52 -50.09 -14.65
C ILE A 493 -3.97 -48.75 -14.08
N LEU A 494 -3.93 -47.71 -14.91
CA LEU A 494 -4.32 -46.37 -14.54
C LEU A 494 -5.64 -45.99 -15.20
N LYS A 495 -6.54 -45.38 -14.48
CA LYS A 495 -7.75 -44.74 -14.97
C LYS A 495 -7.56 -43.25 -15.12
N ILE A 496 -7.94 -42.69 -16.27
CA ILE A 496 -7.86 -41.27 -16.57
C ILE A 496 -9.23 -40.63 -16.39
N ASP A 497 -9.33 -39.75 -15.39
CA ASP A 497 -10.51 -38.91 -15.20
C ASP A 497 -10.16 -37.47 -15.55
N SER A 498 -11.00 -36.77 -16.31
CA SER A 498 -10.76 -35.35 -16.64
C SER A 498 -11.97 -34.48 -16.36
N ALA A 499 -11.73 -33.26 -15.81
CA ALA A 499 -12.76 -32.27 -15.54
C ALA A 499 -12.30 -30.87 -16.03
N PRO A 500 -13.18 -30.07 -16.66
CA PRO A 500 -12.86 -28.72 -17.06
C PRO A 500 -12.83 -27.77 -15.86
N LEU A 501 -11.85 -26.86 -15.85
CA LEU A 501 -11.80 -25.69 -14.96
C LEU A 501 -12.27 -24.47 -15.75
N VAL A 502 -13.23 -23.71 -15.20
CA VAL A 502 -13.78 -22.53 -15.87
C VAL A 502 -13.32 -21.25 -15.18
N ASP A 503 -13.16 -20.17 -15.96
CA ASP A 503 -12.85 -18.83 -15.47
C ASP A 503 -14.09 -18.20 -14.79
N ALA A 504 -13.92 -17.01 -14.20
CA ALA A 504 -14.99 -16.24 -13.54
C ALA A 504 -16.15 -15.85 -14.49
N VAL A 505 -15.97 -16.01 -15.80
CA VAL A 505 -16.96 -15.70 -16.86
C VAL A 505 -17.60 -17.00 -17.41
N GLY A 506 -17.22 -18.17 -16.85
CA GLY A 506 -17.76 -19.48 -17.26
C GLY A 506 -17.11 -20.05 -18.53
N ARG A 507 -15.95 -19.56 -18.97
CA ARG A 507 -15.22 -20.10 -20.14
C ARG A 507 -14.20 -21.12 -19.67
N PRO A 508 -14.01 -22.23 -20.39
CA PRO A 508 -12.96 -23.21 -20.06
C PRO A 508 -11.59 -22.53 -20.12
N ALA A 509 -10.89 -22.54 -18.99
CA ALA A 509 -9.59 -21.91 -18.81
C ALA A 509 -8.47 -22.95 -18.68
N ALA A 510 -8.79 -24.14 -18.19
CA ALA A 510 -7.85 -25.26 -18.01
C ALA A 510 -8.63 -26.57 -17.85
N ARG A 511 -7.92 -27.69 -17.75
CA ARG A 511 -8.50 -29.00 -17.45
C ARG A 511 -7.67 -29.69 -16.39
N ILE A 512 -8.33 -30.24 -15.37
CA ILE A 512 -7.71 -31.10 -14.37
C ILE A 512 -7.79 -32.55 -14.86
N ILE A 513 -6.69 -33.26 -14.82
CA ILE A 513 -6.58 -34.67 -15.24
C ILE A 513 -6.01 -35.45 -14.05
N ARG A 514 -6.72 -36.51 -13.66
CA ARG A 514 -6.34 -37.42 -12.59
C ARG A 514 -6.07 -38.82 -13.18
N LEU A 515 -4.96 -39.42 -12.78
CA LEU A 515 -4.60 -40.79 -13.11
C LEU A 515 -4.64 -41.60 -11.81
N ALA A 516 -5.68 -42.43 -11.67
CA ALA A 516 -5.89 -43.27 -10.49
C ALA A 516 -5.35 -44.68 -10.75
N ASP A 517 -4.50 -45.20 -9.84
CA ASP A 517 -3.97 -46.58 -9.94
C ASP A 517 -5.01 -47.59 -9.47
N LEU A 518 -5.53 -48.40 -10.37
CA LEU A 518 -6.49 -49.45 -10.14
C LEU A 518 -5.86 -50.85 -10.06
N THR A 519 -4.53 -50.96 -10.10
CA THR A 519 -3.82 -52.25 -10.20
C THR A 519 -4.23 -53.23 -9.08
N ALA A 520 -4.19 -52.77 -7.82
CA ALA A 520 -4.55 -53.59 -6.69
C ALA A 520 -6.03 -54.02 -6.75
N PHE A 521 -6.91 -53.09 -7.12
CA PHE A 521 -8.34 -53.37 -7.28
C PHE A 521 -8.62 -54.44 -8.34
N ARG A 522 -8.06 -54.28 -9.50
CA ARG A 522 -8.21 -55.22 -10.63
C ARG A 522 -7.61 -56.58 -10.31
N THR A 523 -6.48 -56.63 -9.59
CA THR A 523 -5.88 -57.90 -9.14
C THR A 523 -6.76 -58.62 -8.14
N ALA A 524 -7.30 -57.93 -7.14
CA ALA A 524 -8.22 -58.53 -6.18
C ALA A 524 -9.52 -59.03 -6.86
N GLN A 525 -10.07 -58.27 -7.80
CA GLN A 525 -11.24 -58.65 -8.55
C GLN A 525 -10.98 -59.95 -9.35
N ARG A 526 -9.86 -60.08 -10.04
CA ARG A 526 -9.47 -61.32 -10.80
C ARG A 526 -9.33 -62.51 -9.86
N GLN A 527 -8.64 -62.37 -8.74
CA GLN A 527 -8.47 -63.42 -7.75
C GLN A 527 -9.84 -63.90 -7.23
N ARG A 528 -10.79 -63.00 -6.98
CA ARG A 528 -12.15 -63.34 -6.57
C ARG A 528 -12.92 -64.10 -7.65
N GLU A 529 -12.78 -63.71 -8.94
CA GLU A 529 -13.42 -64.39 -10.06
C GLU A 529 -12.85 -65.81 -10.28
N GLU A 530 -11.51 -65.94 -10.16
CA GLU A 530 -10.85 -67.26 -10.22
C GLU A 530 -11.29 -68.18 -9.07
N ALA A 531 -11.41 -67.69 -7.86
CA ALA A 531 -11.89 -68.47 -6.72
C ALA A 531 -13.34 -68.93 -6.90
N LEU A 532 -14.23 -68.09 -7.46
CA LEU A 532 -15.61 -68.44 -7.78
C LEU A 532 -15.72 -69.50 -8.89
N GLN A 533 -14.82 -69.44 -9.89
CA GLN A 533 -14.79 -70.45 -10.95
C GLN A 533 -14.36 -71.83 -10.42
N LEU A 534 -13.33 -71.89 -9.56
CA LEU A 534 -12.86 -73.13 -8.93
C LEU A 534 -13.97 -73.79 -8.07
N LEU A 535 -14.65 -72.95 -7.22
CA LEU A 535 -15.75 -73.44 -6.41
C LEU A 535 -16.89 -74.03 -7.25
N SER A 536 -17.26 -73.33 -8.33
CA SER A 536 -18.31 -73.81 -9.26
C SER A 536 -17.96 -75.14 -9.90
N HIS A 537 -16.67 -75.36 -10.24
CA HIS A 537 -16.20 -76.62 -10.78
C HIS A 537 -16.29 -77.77 -9.75
N ASP A 538 -15.81 -77.55 -8.52
CA ASP A 538 -15.74 -78.56 -7.46
C ASP A 538 -17.12 -78.94 -6.87
N LEU A 539 -18.10 -78.01 -6.87
CA LEU A 539 -19.48 -78.31 -6.53
C LEU A 539 -20.20 -79.11 -7.63
N ARG A 540 -19.85 -78.90 -8.91
CA ARG A 540 -20.47 -79.59 -10.03
C ARG A 540 -20.17 -81.11 -10.06
N ALA A 541 -18.93 -81.49 -9.65
CA ALA A 541 -18.53 -82.91 -9.68
C ALA A 541 -19.43 -83.84 -8.78
N PRO A 542 -19.61 -83.57 -7.49
CA PRO A 542 -20.51 -84.44 -6.64
C PRO A 542 -21.97 -84.33 -7.05
N GLN A 543 -22.43 -83.12 -7.50
CA GLN A 543 -23.79 -82.98 -8.04
C GLN A 543 -24.04 -83.82 -9.28
N SER A 544 -23.06 -83.82 -10.21
CA SER A 544 -23.12 -84.64 -11.40
C SER A 544 -23.07 -86.14 -11.09
N ALA A 545 -22.33 -86.54 -10.02
CA ALA A 545 -22.32 -87.91 -9.52
C ALA A 545 -23.70 -88.32 -8.98
N ILE A 546 -24.35 -87.43 -8.21
CA ILE A 546 -25.73 -87.67 -7.73
C ILE A 546 -26.68 -87.87 -8.93
N LEU A 547 -26.63 -86.92 -9.89
CA LEU A 547 -27.50 -87.02 -11.07
C LEU A 547 -27.23 -88.32 -11.93
N THR A 548 -25.94 -88.65 -12.04
CA THR A 548 -25.56 -89.89 -12.75
C THR A 548 -26.06 -91.14 -12.04
N LEU A 549 -26.00 -91.18 -10.71
CA LEU A 549 -26.53 -92.26 -9.93
C LEU A 549 -28.06 -92.34 -10.03
N LEU A 550 -28.77 -91.22 -10.00
CA LEU A 550 -30.24 -91.17 -10.10
C LEU A 550 -30.76 -91.50 -11.49
N ASN A 551 -30.03 -91.22 -12.58
CA ASN A 551 -30.45 -91.38 -13.95
C ASN A 551 -29.91 -92.68 -14.59
N GLY A 552 -28.96 -93.37 -13.93
CA GLY A 552 -28.34 -94.58 -14.45
C GLY A 552 -29.14 -95.87 -14.15
N PRO A 553 -28.85 -97.02 -14.83
CA PRO A 553 -29.44 -98.25 -14.56
C PRO A 553 -28.83 -98.91 -13.31
N HIS A 554 -29.25 -98.44 -12.13
CA HIS A 554 -28.77 -98.94 -10.84
C HIS A 554 -29.89 -99.60 -10.06
N ASP A 555 -29.60 -100.71 -9.34
CA ASP A 555 -30.56 -101.32 -8.43
C ASP A 555 -30.80 -100.37 -7.23
N ARG A 556 -31.96 -99.71 -7.19
CA ARG A 556 -32.37 -98.77 -6.15
C ARG A 556 -32.63 -99.41 -4.79
N SER A 557 -32.64 -100.77 -4.72
CA SER A 557 -32.77 -101.50 -3.46
C SER A 557 -31.41 -101.87 -2.82
N ASP A 558 -30.29 -101.51 -3.46
CA ASP A 558 -28.96 -101.69 -2.90
C ASP A 558 -28.61 -100.58 -1.84
N PRO A 559 -28.40 -101.02 -0.60
CA PRO A 559 -27.98 -100.06 0.45
C PRO A 559 -26.73 -99.23 0.15
N ALA A 560 -25.91 -99.65 -0.84
CA ALA A 560 -24.76 -98.88 -1.33
C ALA A 560 -25.19 -97.70 -2.20
N PHE A 561 -26.33 -97.76 -2.88
CA PHE A 561 -26.89 -96.69 -3.69
C PHE A 561 -27.27 -95.48 -2.84
N GLU A 562 -28.02 -95.67 -1.80
CA GLU A 562 -28.42 -94.58 -0.86
C GLU A 562 -27.17 -93.99 -0.19
N ARG A 563 -26.22 -94.78 0.23
CA ARG A 563 -24.96 -94.32 0.83
C ARG A 563 -24.18 -93.45 -0.10
N ARG A 564 -24.02 -93.82 -1.41
CA ARG A 564 -23.29 -93.01 -2.40
C ARG A 564 -23.96 -91.70 -2.67
N ILE A 565 -25.25 -91.64 -2.75
CA ILE A 565 -25.98 -90.38 -2.88
C ILE A 565 -25.77 -89.50 -1.64
N ALA A 566 -25.98 -90.09 -0.42
CA ALA A 566 -25.83 -89.42 0.83
C ALA A 566 -24.39 -88.86 1.00
N ASP A 567 -23.36 -89.62 0.60
CA ASP A 567 -21.98 -89.22 0.69
C ASP A 567 -21.67 -88.09 -0.30
N SER A 568 -22.17 -88.10 -1.52
CA SER A 568 -22.05 -87.06 -2.50
C SER A 568 -22.78 -85.77 -2.08
N ALA A 569 -23.96 -85.89 -1.48
CA ALA A 569 -24.72 -84.80 -0.95
C ALA A 569 -24.07 -84.19 0.28
N ARG A 570 -23.53 -85.01 1.19
CA ARG A 570 -22.72 -84.50 2.34
C ARG A 570 -21.50 -83.80 1.89
N LEU A 571 -20.78 -84.31 0.90
CA LEU A 571 -19.60 -83.69 0.32
C LEU A 571 -19.93 -82.31 -0.25
N THR A 572 -21.01 -82.17 -1.02
CA THR A 572 -21.49 -80.90 -1.56
C THR A 572 -21.81 -79.92 -0.46
N LEU A 573 -22.51 -80.34 0.61
CA LEU A 573 -22.81 -79.46 1.71
C LEU A 573 -21.56 -79.03 2.46
N THR A 574 -20.64 -79.93 2.75
CA THR A 574 -19.36 -79.64 3.42
C THR A 574 -18.53 -78.68 2.62
N LEU A 575 -18.50 -78.81 1.30
CA LEU A 575 -17.78 -77.84 0.43
C LEU A 575 -18.41 -76.46 0.49
N ALA A 576 -19.73 -76.36 0.40
CA ALA A 576 -20.44 -75.09 0.48
C ALA A 576 -20.27 -74.40 1.86
N GLU A 577 -20.47 -75.19 2.93
CA GLU A 577 -20.28 -74.68 4.33
C GLU A 577 -18.82 -74.22 4.55
N SER A 578 -17.83 -74.99 4.11
CA SER A 578 -16.42 -74.65 4.29
C SER A 578 -16.06 -73.36 3.53
N TYR A 579 -16.62 -73.17 2.32
CA TYR A 579 -16.42 -71.93 1.55
C TYR A 579 -17.04 -70.73 2.24
N VAL A 580 -18.29 -70.84 2.72
CA VAL A 580 -18.98 -69.78 3.46
C VAL A 580 -18.19 -69.39 4.71
N GLN A 581 -17.62 -70.37 5.42
CA GLN A 581 -16.78 -70.12 6.59
C GLN A 581 -15.45 -69.40 6.21
N LEU A 582 -14.80 -69.81 5.14
CA LEU A 582 -13.61 -69.16 4.64
C LEU A 582 -13.88 -67.70 4.22
N ALA A 583 -14.94 -67.48 3.43
CA ALA A 583 -15.36 -66.16 3.01
C ALA A 583 -15.76 -65.25 4.19
N ARG A 584 -16.39 -65.79 5.22
CA ARG A 584 -16.63 -65.06 6.47
C ARG A 584 -15.34 -64.72 7.21
N ALA A 585 -14.42 -65.67 7.30
CA ALA A 585 -13.11 -65.44 7.90
C ALA A 585 -12.31 -64.37 7.17
N GLU A 586 -12.48 -64.15 5.87
CA GLU A 586 -11.84 -63.10 5.06
C GLU A 586 -12.49 -61.71 5.22
N SER A 587 -13.84 -61.64 5.32
CA SER A 587 -14.57 -60.38 5.10
C SER A 587 -15.20 -59.74 6.33
N LEU A 588 -15.40 -60.44 7.45
CA LEU A 588 -16.04 -59.89 8.64
C LEU A 588 -15.13 -58.93 9.37
N PRO A 589 -15.65 -57.82 9.96
CA PRO A 589 -14.87 -56.98 10.85
C PRO A 589 -14.34 -57.82 12.03
N LEU A 590 -13.12 -57.50 12.52
CA LEU A 590 -12.54 -58.16 13.68
C LEU A 590 -13.21 -57.63 14.94
N ASP A 591 -14.06 -58.46 15.56
CA ASP A 591 -14.61 -58.21 16.90
C ASP A 591 -13.79 -59.04 17.90
N ALA A 592 -12.63 -58.48 18.27
CA ALA A 592 -11.67 -59.20 19.10
C ALA A 592 -11.96 -59.02 20.59
N GLU A 593 -12.22 -60.10 21.27
CA GLU A 593 -12.34 -60.19 22.72
C GLU A 593 -11.12 -60.93 23.35
N LEU A 594 -10.93 -60.73 24.62
CA LEU A 594 -9.84 -61.44 25.33
C LEU A 594 -10.29 -62.87 25.62
N LEU A 595 -9.60 -63.86 25.04
CA LEU A 595 -9.96 -65.25 25.08
C LEU A 595 -8.82 -66.07 25.64
N ASP A 596 -9.18 -67.16 26.37
CA ASP A 596 -8.24 -68.19 26.78
C ASP A 596 -8.17 -69.31 25.74
N LEU A 597 -7.10 -69.41 25.00
CA LEU A 597 -6.85 -70.42 23.98
C LEU A 597 -6.81 -71.84 24.57
N ALA A 598 -6.45 -72.00 25.84
CA ALA A 598 -6.45 -73.29 26.52
C ALA A 598 -7.88 -73.85 26.70
N ALA A 599 -8.79 -72.97 27.10
CA ALA A 599 -10.22 -73.30 27.18
C ALA A 599 -10.80 -73.67 25.80
N LEU A 600 -10.49 -72.86 24.75
CA LEU A 600 -10.99 -73.12 23.37
C LEU A 600 -10.42 -74.42 22.79
N MET A 601 -9.19 -74.79 23.12
CA MET A 601 -8.57 -76.06 22.71
C MET A 601 -9.28 -77.25 23.36
N ILE A 602 -9.62 -77.10 24.63
CA ILE A 602 -10.39 -78.14 25.38
C ILE A 602 -11.79 -78.28 24.76
N ASP A 603 -12.51 -77.16 24.57
CA ASP A 603 -13.85 -77.18 23.93
C ASP A 603 -13.83 -77.88 22.57
N ALA A 604 -12.80 -77.60 21.75
CA ALA A 604 -12.65 -78.23 20.43
C ALA A 604 -12.32 -79.73 20.51
N ALA A 605 -11.51 -80.15 21.49
CA ALA A 605 -11.15 -81.53 21.73
C ALA A 605 -12.40 -82.37 22.23
N ASP A 606 -13.18 -81.76 23.13
CA ASP A 606 -14.42 -82.39 23.67
C ASP A 606 -15.47 -82.53 22.58
N LEU A 607 -15.62 -81.55 21.69
CA LEU A 607 -16.53 -81.58 20.52
C LEU A 607 -16.22 -82.76 19.58
N LEU A 608 -14.93 -83.04 19.41
CA LEU A 608 -14.46 -84.09 18.49
C LEU A 608 -14.21 -85.45 19.20
N TRP A 609 -14.53 -85.59 20.48
CA TRP A 609 -14.37 -86.83 21.24
C TRP A 609 -15.13 -88.00 20.62
N PRO A 610 -16.40 -87.85 20.13
CA PRO A 610 -17.11 -88.98 19.51
C PRO A 610 -16.38 -89.58 18.30
N GLN A 611 -15.82 -88.65 17.45
CA GLN A 611 -15.10 -89.06 16.24
C GLN A 611 -13.75 -89.73 16.57
N ALA A 612 -13.04 -89.19 17.59
CA ALA A 612 -11.81 -89.78 18.07
C ALA A 612 -12.09 -91.19 18.67
N SER A 613 -13.21 -91.39 19.45
CA SER A 613 -13.65 -92.66 20.00
C SER A 613 -13.98 -93.70 18.96
N ASP A 614 -14.72 -93.31 17.92
CA ASP A 614 -15.03 -94.21 16.79
C ASP A 614 -13.82 -94.73 16.05
N ARG A 615 -12.70 -93.92 16.06
CA ARG A 615 -11.45 -94.33 15.45
C ARG A 615 -10.46 -94.94 16.40
N ALA A 616 -10.84 -95.13 17.68
CA ALA A 616 -9.95 -95.56 18.77
C ALA A 616 -8.68 -94.65 18.91
N VAL A 617 -8.80 -93.37 18.62
CA VAL A 617 -7.74 -92.41 18.77
C VAL A 617 -7.90 -91.68 20.11
N ARG A 618 -6.83 -91.52 20.86
CA ARG A 618 -6.86 -90.86 22.14
C ARG A 618 -6.34 -89.47 22.02
N VAL A 619 -7.17 -88.43 22.28
CA VAL A 619 -6.72 -87.02 22.28
C VAL A 619 -6.22 -86.73 23.70
N VAL A 620 -4.98 -86.21 23.78
CA VAL A 620 -4.30 -85.80 25.02
C VAL A 620 -3.92 -84.29 24.92
N THR A 621 -4.31 -83.53 25.96
CA THR A 621 -4.03 -82.11 26.03
C THR A 621 -2.91 -81.80 27.04
N ARG A 622 -1.98 -80.97 26.63
CA ARG A 622 -0.90 -80.40 27.49
C ARG A 622 -0.97 -78.88 27.39
N LEU A 623 -1.68 -78.29 28.30
CA LEU A 623 -2.05 -76.87 28.22
C LEU A 623 -1.56 -76.10 29.46
N PRO A 624 -1.16 -74.83 29.32
CA PRO A 624 -0.91 -73.96 30.44
C PRO A 624 -2.20 -73.68 31.20
N LYS A 625 -2.08 -73.05 32.40
CA LYS A 625 -3.28 -72.70 33.21
C LYS A 625 -4.14 -71.65 32.51
N GLU A 626 -3.55 -70.76 31.79
CA GLU A 626 -4.19 -69.69 30.98
C GLU A 626 -3.31 -69.38 29.78
N ALA A 627 -3.95 -69.13 28.62
CA ALA A 627 -3.30 -68.73 27.37
C ALA A 627 -4.11 -67.59 26.71
N LEU A 628 -3.94 -66.35 27.19
CA LEU A 628 -4.73 -65.20 26.79
C LEU A 628 -4.29 -64.64 25.42
N CYS A 629 -5.26 -64.50 24.52
CA CYS A 629 -5.09 -63.94 23.20
C CYS A 629 -6.28 -63.06 22.84
N LEU A 630 -6.07 -62.02 22.05
CA LEU A 630 -7.16 -61.22 21.46
C LEU A 630 -7.68 -61.92 20.19
N GLY A 631 -8.97 -62.24 20.17
CA GLY A 631 -9.58 -62.94 19.02
C GLY A 631 -11.08 -63.06 19.10
N GLU A 632 -11.70 -63.64 18.09
CA GLU A 632 -13.10 -64.00 18.10
C GLU A 632 -13.26 -65.48 18.40
N ARG A 633 -14.09 -65.78 19.41
CA ARG A 633 -14.31 -67.16 19.92
C ARG A 633 -14.64 -68.14 18.79
N THR A 634 -15.60 -67.76 17.94
CA THR A 634 -16.07 -68.62 16.84
C THR A 634 -14.96 -68.96 15.85
N LEU A 635 -14.14 -67.96 15.46
CA LEU A 635 -13.06 -68.17 14.50
C LEU A 635 -11.96 -69.05 15.09
N LEU A 636 -11.49 -68.76 16.32
CA LEU A 636 -10.41 -69.46 16.96
C LEU A 636 -10.79 -70.89 17.38
N THR A 637 -12.02 -71.10 17.90
CA THR A 637 -12.53 -72.47 18.15
C THR A 637 -12.53 -73.29 16.88
N ARG A 638 -12.92 -72.72 15.75
CA ARG A 638 -12.93 -73.40 14.45
C ARG A 638 -11.52 -73.75 13.95
N VAL A 639 -10.51 -72.88 14.24
CA VAL A 639 -9.11 -73.22 13.97
C VAL A 639 -8.71 -74.50 14.67
N PHE A 640 -9.00 -74.62 15.98
CA PHE A 640 -8.65 -75.82 16.74
C PHE A 640 -9.47 -77.04 16.29
N ILE A 641 -10.73 -76.91 15.98
CA ILE A 641 -11.52 -77.97 15.40
C ILE A 641 -10.88 -78.48 14.10
N ASN A 642 -10.51 -77.59 13.17
CA ASN A 642 -9.90 -77.99 11.93
C ASN A 642 -8.55 -78.73 12.10
N LEU A 643 -7.74 -78.27 13.05
CA LEU A 643 -6.43 -78.91 13.35
C LEU A 643 -6.62 -80.27 13.97
N ILE A 644 -7.53 -80.40 14.99
CA ILE A 644 -7.78 -81.65 15.72
C ILE A 644 -8.53 -82.67 14.85
N ASP A 645 -9.50 -82.19 14.06
CA ASP A 645 -10.23 -83.07 13.10
C ASP A 645 -9.29 -83.63 12.05
N ASN A 646 -8.39 -82.83 11.50
CA ASN A 646 -7.38 -83.32 10.60
C ASN A 646 -6.46 -84.34 11.25
N ALA A 647 -5.98 -84.09 12.45
CA ALA A 647 -5.14 -85.05 13.20
C ALA A 647 -5.84 -86.37 13.45
N ILE A 648 -7.13 -86.37 13.87
CA ILE A 648 -7.95 -87.58 14.08
C ILE A 648 -8.19 -88.36 12.78
N LYS A 649 -8.37 -87.63 11.67
CA LYS A 649 -8.62 -88.22 10.33
C LYS A 649 -7.39 -88.97 9.77
N PHE A 650 -6.21 -88.49 10.00
CA PHE A 650 -4.98 -88.97 9.41
C PHE A 650 -4.17 -89.85 10.37
N ALA A 651 -4.53 -89.86 11.65
CA ALA A 651 -3.91 -90.71 12.70
C ALA A 651 -4.28 -92.21 12.46
N PRO A 652 -3.33 -93.16 12.72
CA PRO A 652 -3.57 -94.56 12.78
C PRO A 652 -4.60 -94.91 13.88
N ARG A 653 -5.30 -96.03 13.73
CA ARG A 653 -6.16 -96.53 14.84
C ARG A 653 -5.30 -96.88 16.08
N GLU A 654 -5.85 -96.66 17.28
CA GLU A 654 -5.18 -96.88 18.57
C GLU A 654 -3.97 -95.95 18.85
N SER A 655 -3.89 -94.85 18.14
CA SER A 655 -2.81 -93.84 18.26
C SER A 655 -3.18 -92.70 19.18
N ILE A 656 -2.26 -91.78 19.39
CA ILE A 656 -2.40 -90.61 20.25
C ILE A 656 -2.34 -89.36 19.41
N VAL A 657 -3.27 -88.45 19.53
CA VAL A 657 -3.24 -87.08 19.09
C VAL A 657 -2.92 -86.15 20.29
N SER A 658 -1.81 -85.41 20.21
CA SER A 658 -1.34 -84.53 21.30
C SER A 658 -1.58 -83.09 20.96
N CYS A 659 -2.42 -82.38 21.73
CA CYS A 659 -2.66 -80.96 21.65
C CYS A 659 -1.83 -80.21 22.66
N THR A 660 -0.98 -79.25 22.23
CA THR A 660 -0.03 -78.55 23.11
C THR A 660 -0.11 -77.04 22.86
N ILE A 661 -0.13 -76.23 23.93
CA ILE A 661 -0.02 -74.79 23.88
C ILE A 661 1.21 -74.37 24.71
N GLU A 662 2.14 -73.67 24.10
CA GLU A 662 3.35 -73.15 24.75
C GLU A 662 3.53 -71.68 24.43
N GLN A 663 4.05 -70.92 25.41
CA GLN A 663 4.43 -69.51 25.14
C GLN A 663 5.88 -69.44 24.74
N ARG A 664 6.17 -68.82 23.59
CA ARG A 664 7.54 -68.56 23.10
C ARG A 664 7.66 -67.13 22.62
N GLN A 665 8.55 -66.37 23.16
CA GLN A 665 8.88 -64.99 22.69
C GLN A 665 7.66 -64.05 22.50
N GLY A 666 6.67 -64.14 23.41
CA GLY A 666 5.47 -63.28 23.34
C GLY A 666 4.38 -63.78 22.39
N VAL A 667 4.49 -64.97 21.84
CA VAL A 667 3.43 -65.63 21.02
C VAL A 667 3.02 -66.95 21.67
N TRP A 668 1.74 -67.29 21.50
CA TRP A 668 1.22 -68.62 21.84
C TRP A 668 1.40 -69.54 20.65
N ARG A 669 2.18 -70.60 20.82
CA ARG A 669 2.34 -71.67 19.86
C ARG A 669 1.35 -72.80 20.21
N CYS A 670 0.28 -72.90 19.39
CA CYS A 670 -0.76 -73.94 19.56
C CYS A 670 -0.51 -75.03 18.53
N THR A 671 -0.21 -76.22 18.93
CA THR A 671 0.15 -77.34 18.03
C THR A 671 -0.72 -78.58 18.31
N VAL A 672 -1.04 -79.31 17.26
CA VAL A 672 -1.69 -80.64 17.28
C VAL A 672 -0.78 -81.60 16.54
N ALA A 673 -0.28 -82.60 17.24
CA ALA A 673 0.58 -83.66 16.72
C ALA A 673 -0.18 -84.95 16.56
N ASP A 674 -0.07 -85.59 15.41
CA ASP A 674 -0.62 -86.90 15.10
C ASP A 674 0.50 -87.90 14.74
N GLN A 675 0.18 -89.21 14.75
CA GLN A 675 1.10 -90.28 14.42
C GLN A 675 0.89 -90.82 13.01
N GLY A 676 0.29 -90.02 12.13
CA GLY A 676 0.02 -90.39 10.72
C GLY A 676 1.25 -90.26 9.82
N ALA A 677 1.15 -90.73 8.59
CA ALA A 677 2.23 -90.70 7.63
C ALA A 677 2.64 -89.27 7.16
N GLY A 678 1.83 -88.26 7.48
CA GLY A 678 2.01 -86.88 7.09
C GLY A 678 1.82 -86.65 5.57
N PRO A 679 1.86 -85.37 5.16
CA PRO A 679 1.71 -84.97 3.76
C PRO A 679 2.99 -85.28 2.94
N SER A 680 2.80 -85.63 1.66
CA SER A 680 3.88 -85.87 0.71
C SER A 680 4.75 -84.59 0.54
N GLU A 681 6.04 -84.81 0.17
CA GLU A 681 6.99 -83.68 -0.02
C GLU A 681 6.48 -82.64 -1.04
N GLU A 682 5.82 -83.12 -2.08
CA GLU A 682 5.24 -82.28 -3.14
C GLU A 682 4.10 -81.42 -2.64
N MET A 683 3.32 -81.88 -1.65
CA MET A 683 2.20 -81.19 -1.10
C MET A 683 2.56 -80.18 -0.01
N ARG A 684 3.68 -80.33 0.67
CA ARG A 684 4.08 -79.46 1.82
C ARG A 684 4.03 -77.95 1.53
N PRO A 685 4.48 -77.43 0.33
CA PRO A 685 4.42 -75.99 0.06
C PRO A 685 3.00 -75.45 -0.11
N PHE A 686 2.03 -76.32 -0.35
CA PHE A 686 0.64 -75.99 -0.68
C PHE A 686 -0.37 -76.35 0.40
N LEU A 687 0.04 -76.86 1.56
CA LEU A 687 -0.83 -77.35 2.63
C LEU A 687 -1.90 -76.34 3.11
N PHE A 688 -1.57 -75.10 3.12
CA PHE A 688 -2.45 -74.03 3.62
C PHE A 688 -3.13 -73.26 2.49
N GLN A 689 -2.97 -73.68 1.24
CA GLN A 689 -3.68 -73.08 0.07
C GLN A 689 -5.08 -73.66 -0.07
N PRO A 690 -6.09 -72.89 -0.46
CA PRO A 690 -7.45 -73.37 -0.68
C PRO A 690 -7.48 -74.42 -1.79
N PHE A 691 -8.39 -75.39 -1.65
CA PHE A 691 -8.70 -76.47 -2.63
C PHE A 691 -7.52 -77.39 -2.98
N ARG A 692 -6.47 -77.48 -2.18
CA ARG A 692 -5.37 -78.43 -2.34
C ARG A 692 -5.64 -79.70 -1.57
N ARG A 693 -5.51 -80.86 -2.26
CA ARG A 693 -5.74 -82.21 -1.70
C ARG A 693 -4.70 -83.20 -2.21
N GLU A 694 -4.42 -84.19 -1.42
CA GLU A 694 -3.61 -85.32 -1.83
C GLU A 694 -4.43 -86.27 -2.73
N ARG A 695 -3.85 -86.72 -3.85
CA ARG A 695 -4.58 -87.57 -4.83
C ARG A 695 -5.00 -88.91 -4.30
N GLU A 696 -4.30 -89.45 -3.32
CA GLU A 696 -4.49 -90.78 -2.77
C GLU A 696 -5.53 -90.88 -1.64
N ASN A 697 -5.94 -89.74 -1.04
CA ASN A 697 -6.90 -89.74 0.03
C ASN A 697 -7.90 -88.55 -0.10
N PRO A 698 -9.02 -88.72 -0.76
CA PRO A 698 -9.89 -87.61 -1.15
C PRO A 698 -10.86 -87.17 -0.01
N SER A 699 -10.65 -87.59 1.25
CA SER A 699 -11.57 -87.22 2.33
C SER A 699 -11.39 -85.79 2.82
N GLY A 700 -12.38 -84.90 2.54
CA GLY A 700 -12.44 -83.51 3.03
C GLY A 700 -12.48 -82.46 1.92
N ALA A 701 -12.90 -81.24 2.26
CA ALA A 701 -13.10 -80.13 1.32
C ALA A 701 -11.79 -79.43 0.82
N GLY A 702 -10.63 -79.70 1.44
CA GLY A 702 -9.37 -79.01 1.16
C GLY A 702 -9.37 -77.53 1.57
N LEU A 703 -10.33 -77.09 2.42
CA LEU A 703 -10.49 -75.74 2.87
C LEU A 703 -10.14 -75.52 4.34
N GLY A 704 -10.06 -76.62 5.14
CA GLY A 704 -9.86 -76.54 6.58
C GLY A 704 -8.50 -75.88 6.98
N LEU A 705 -7.39 -76.31 6.35
CA LEU A 705 -6.10 -75.70 6.61
C LEU A 705 -5.96 -74.28 6.01
N ALA A 706 -6.61 -74.01 4.87
CA ALA A 706 -6.70 -72.66 4.33
C ALA A 706 -7.42 -71.69 5.30
N TYR A 707 -8.51 -72.18 5.91
CA TYR A 707 -9.20 -71.43 6.99
C TYR A 707 -8.25 -71.12 8.13
N VAL A 708 -7.50 -72.12 8.60
CA VAL A 708 -6.51 -71.97 9.69
C VAL A 708 -5.49 -70.89 9.32
N ALA A 709 -5.00 -70.88 8.09
CA ALA A 709 -4.05 -69.87 7.59
C ALA A 709 -4.66 -68.44 7.54
N THR A 710 -5.88 -68.34 7.01
CA THR A 710 -6.60 -67.06 6.90
C THR A 710 -6.83 -66.45 8.30
N VAL A 711 -7.30 -67.25 9.25
CA VAL A 711 -7.52 -66.77 10.61
C VAL A 711 -6.23 -66.44 11.31
N ALA A 712 -5.18 -67.26 11.23
CA ALA A 712 -3.92 -67.01 11.80
C ALA A 712 -3.30 -65.67 11.29
N GLN A 713 -3.35 -65.44 9.97
CA GLN A 713 -2.84 -64.22 9.31
C GLN A 713 -3.62 -62.97 9.74
N ARG A 714 -4.94 -63.06 9.87
CA ARG A 714 -5.77 -61.92 10.33
C ARG A 714 -5.46 -61.45 11.75
N TYR A 715 -5.04 -62.38 12.62
CA TYR A 715 -4.62 -62.05 13.99
C TYR A 715 -3.12 -61.84 14.12
N GLY A 716 -2.39 -61.58 12.98
CA GLY A 716 -0.96 -61.28 12.99
C GLY A 716 -0.06 -62.50 13.37
N GLY A 717 -0.64 -63.71 13.29
CA GLY A 717 0.02 -64.97 13.54
C GLY A 717 0.51 -65.64 12.23
N LYS A 718 0.99 -66.86 12.39
CA LYS A 718 1.40 -67.71 11.27
C LYS A 718 1.03 -69.20 11.52
N THR A 719 0.94 -69.97 10.46
CA THR A 719 0.74 -71.42 10.49
C THR A 719 2.04 -72.20 10.69
N ILE A 720 1.91 -73.35 11.30
CA ILE A 720 3.03 -74.25 11.56
C ILE A 720 2.78 -75.60 10.92
N TYR A 721 3.77 -76.15 10.25
CA TYR A 721 3.89 -77.54 9.90
C TYR A 721 5.29 -78.04 10.21
N GLU A 722 5.40 -79.16 10.94
CA GLU A 722 6.69 -79.83 11.22
C GLU A 722 6.49 -81.34 11.05
N ALA A 723 7.41 -81.94 10.32
CA ALA A 723 7.48 -83.39 10.25
C ALA A 723 8.19 -83.94 11.53
N GLY A 724 7.51 -84.67 12.31
CA GLY A 724 8.03 -85.30 13.52
C GLY A 724 8.56 -86.70 13.27
N PRO A 725 9.40 -87.25 14.20
CA PRO A 725 9.93 -88.64 14.06
C PRO A 725 8.85 -89.72 14.16
N GLU A 726 7.71 -89.44 14.74
CA GLU A 726 6.58 -90.35 14.93
C GLU A 726 5.30 -89.89 14.26
N GLY A 727 5.32 -88.83 13.40
CA GLY A 727 4.13 -88.30 12.78
C GLY A 727 4.21 -86.85 12.33
N SER A 728 3.11 -86.14 12.23
CA SER A 728 2.98 -84.75 11.79
C SER A 728 2.53 -83.78 12.89
N VAL A 729 3.02 -82.58 12.86
CA VAL A 729 2.63 -81.52 13.75
C VAL A 729 2.09 -80.33 12.93
N PHE A 730 0.82 -80.02 13.15
CA PHE A 730 0.16 -78.84 12.58
C PHE A 730 -0.16 -77.85 13.71
N GLY A 731 -0.14 -76.57 13.38
CA GLY A 731 -0.46 -75.56 14.41
C GLY A 731 -0.51 -74.15 13.90
N VAL A 732 -0.69 -73.26 14.90
CA VAL A 732 -0.70 -71.80 14.68
C VAL A 732 0.11 -71.10 15.76
N GLU A 733 0.81 -70.03 15.38
CA GLU A 733 1.32 -69.06 16.34
C GLU A 733 0.41 -67.84 16.36
N LEU A 734 0.01 -67.40 17.52
CA LEU A 734 -0.84 -66.26 17.75
C LEU A 734 -0.22 -65.30 18.76
N PRO A 735 -0.30 -63.99 18.57
CA PRO A 735 0.23 -63.03 19.55
C PRO A 735 -0.40 -63.21 20.91
N ALA A 736 0.39 -63.20 21.96
CA ALA A 736 -0.12 -63.17 23.34
C ALA A 736 -0.68 -61.77 23.63
N ALA A 737 -1.81 -61.78 24.41
CA ALA A 737 -2.48 -60.51 24.80
C ALA A 737 -1.68 -59.75 25.86
#